data_00a19d8540db5bc1951a139474f1576f
#
_entry.id   00a19d8540db5bc1951a139474f1576f
#
_cell.length_a   1.000
_cell.length_b   1.000
_cell.length_c   1.000
_cell.angle_alpha   90.00
_cell.angle_beta   90.00
_cell.angle_gamma   90.00
#
_symmetry.space_group_name_H-M   'P 1'
#
loop_
_entity.id
_entity.type
_entity.pdbx_description
1 polymer ?
#
loop_
_entity_poly.entity_id
_entity_poly.type
_entity_poly.pdbx_seq_one_letter_code
_entity_poly.pdbx_strand_id
1 'polypeptide(L)'
;MKVYETGSIRNVVLLGHGGAGKTTIAEALAYVTSGINRMGSVDDGNTLSDFDKEEKKRKFSISTSLIPIEYKGESGEMKINILDTPGYFDFVGEVEEAVSAADAAIIVVNGKAGIEPGTVRAWELCEANALPRLFFVSNMDDDKASFRQLVLDLEKQFGKSVAPFQLPIRENEKFVGFVNVVKMAGRRFTKMNEYEACPIPDYVEKHLTIARSALLEAVAESSDELMEKYFAGEEFTVEEIQAALRENVEACKIAPVLMGSGPNVQGFNVLLQVLEKYFPSPESLESIGVDASTGEHFRAKYQSDKSLSAKIWKTIADPFLGKYSLFKICTGVLKANSEIYNVNKESMEKVGKLYLLRGNTPIEVPELKSGDIGAVAKLNISETGDSISVRNAPILYHGPKLSEPFTFMAYRAEQKADEDKLSTALQKMMDEDRTIRLQADPENRQSLIYAIGEQQLEVLASRLKDRYNVSINLEKPRFAYRETIKKTVKVQGKYKKQSGGHGQYGDVVMEFSPSFDYDQAYSFKEQVFGGAVPKNYFPAVEKGIAESCKKGPLAGYPVVGVNATLLDGSYHPVDSSEQAFKTAASMAFKDAFLQASPILLEPIAHLNVTVPDAFTGDIMGDLNKRRGKILGMTALRDGKQLVEAELPMSNLYLYNTDLRSMTGGAGSFSFYFVRYEQAPGDIQNRVVEESKKMMEE
;
A
#
# COMPACT_ATOMS: atom_id res chain seq x y z
N MET A 1 28.70 -16.48 3.56
CA MET A 1 28.33 -16.43 2.12
C MET A 1 29.45 -15.79 1.32
N LYS A 2 29.67 -16.23 0.10
CA LYS A 2 30.65 -15.65 -0.83
C LYS A 2 30.10 -14.37 -1.46
N VAL A 3 30.99 -13.60 -2.09
CA VAL A 3 30.62 -12.53 -3.05
C VAL A 3 30.46 -13.20 -4.42
N TYR A 4 29.34 -12.96 -5.08
CA TYR A 4 28.99 -13.56 -6.35
C TYR A 4 29.12 -12.57 -7.51
N GLU A 5 29.45 -13.05 -8.70
CA GLU A 5 29.41 -12.27 -9.92
C GLU A 5 27.95 -12.06 -10.39
N THR A 6 27.69 -10.96 -11.09
CA THR A 6 26.36 -10.55 -11.54
C THR A 6 25.58 -11.66 -12.25
N GLY A 7 26.24 -12.41 -13.13
CA GLY A 7 25.63 -13.54 -13.88
C GLY A 7 25.18 -14.71 -13.01
N SER A 8 25.76 -14.84 -11.81
CA SER A 8 25.46 -15.92 -10.85
C SER A 8 24.46 -15.52 -9.77
N ILE A 9 23.77 -14.37 -9.91
CA ILE A 9 22.77 -13.87 -8.97
C ILE A 9 21.38 -14.04 -9.57
N ARG A 10 20.37 -14.34 -8.73
CA ARG A 10 18.94 -14.26 -9.04
C ARG A 10 18.24 -13.53 -7.90
N ASN A 11 17.44 -12.52 -8.20
CA ASN A 11 16.62 -11.78 -7.24
C ASN A 11 15.16 -12.12 -7.49
N VAL A 12 14.57 -12.93 -6.62
CA VAL A 12 13.25 -13.54 -6.87
C VAL A 12 12.28 -13.14 -5.76
N VAL A 13 11.15 -12.56 -6.12
CA VAL A 13 10.08 -12.23 -5.19
C VAL A 13 9.00 -13.31 -5.19
N LEU A 14 8.55 -13.70 -4.00
CA LEU A 14 7.39 -14.59 -3.81
C LEU A 14 6.13 -13.74 -3.69
N LEU A 15 5.22 -13.90 -4.63
CA LEU A 15 3.93 -13.20 -4.71
C LEU A 15 2.77 -14.20 -4.57
N GLY A 16 1.57 -13.73 -4.24
CA GLY A 16 0.37 -14.55 -4.14
C GLY A 16 -0.48 -14.21 -2.93
N HIS A 17 -1.64 -14.85 -2.82
CA HIS A 17 -2.61 -14.60 -1.75
C HIS A 17 -2.11 -14.99 -0.35
N GLY A 18 -2.76 -14.48 0.70
CA GLY A 18 -2.52 -14.89 2.08
C GLY A 18 -2.81 -16.39 2.27
N GLY A 19 -1.87 -17.13 2.87
CA GLY A 19 -2.04 -18.58 3.04
C GLY A 19 -1.73 -19.44 1.80
N ALA A 20 -1.28 -18.86 0.68
CA ALA A 20 -0.88 -19.64 -0.51
C ALA A 20 0.40 -20.46 -0.31
N GLY A 21 1.16 -20.25 0.77
CA GLY A 21 2.36 -21.03 1.10
C GLY A 21 3.69 -20.38 0.71
N LYS A 22 3.75 -19.07 0.49
CA LYS A 22 4.98 -18.33 0.14
C LYS A 22 6.12 -18.58 1.13
N THR A 23 5.88 -18.31 2.40
CA THR A 23 6.85 -18.52 3.48
C THR A 23 7.29 -19.98 3.60
N THR A 24 6.37 -20.92 3.38
CA THR A 24 6.71 -22.36 3.37
C THR A 24 7.65 -22.69 2.21
N ILE A 25 7.48 -22.06 1.03
CA ILE A 25 8.38 -22.21 -0.12
C ILE A 25 9.75 -21.62 0.20
N ALA A 26 9.82 -20.43 0.80
CA ALA A 26 11.07 -19.79 1.21
C ALA A 26 11.85 -20.67 2.19
N GLU A 27 11.16 -21.23 3.21
CA GLU A 27 11.73 -22.19 4.17
C GLU A 27 12.24 -23.46 3.48
N ALA A 28 11.43 -24.05 2.59
CA ALA A 28 11.82 -25.26 1.87
C ALA A 28 13.04 -25.03 0.98
N LEU A 29 13.11 -23.91 0.25
CA LEU A 29 14.27 -23.54 -0.55
C LEU A 29 15.52 -23.34 0.31
N ALA A 30 15.40 -22.65 1.45
CA ALA A 30 16.52 -22.50 2.38
C ALA A 30 16.98 -23.85 2.96
N TYR A 31 16.05 -24.76 3.23
CA TYR A 31 16.34 -26.10 3.74
C TYR A 31 17.05 -26.98 2.70
N VAL A 32 16.53 -27.07 1.48
CA VAL A 32 17.10 -27.95 0.45
C VAL A 32 18.46 -27.48 -0.07
N THR A 33 18.78 -26.20 0.10
CA THR A 33 20.09 -25.61 -0.23
C THR A 33 21.05 -25.60 0.97
N SER A 34 20.70 -26.31 2.06
CA SER A 34 21.48 -26.37 3.30
C SER A 34 21.73 -25.00 3.96
N GLY A 35 20.89 -24.01 3.66
CA GLY A 35 20.89 -22.70 4.31
C GLY A 35 20.45 -22.78 5.78
N ILE A 36 19.61 -23.77 6.09
CA ILE A 36 19.14 -24.12 7.45
C ILE A 36 19.18 -25.63 7.64
N ASN A 37 19.36 -26.06 8.90
CA ASN A 37 19.43 -27.49 9.26
C ASN A 37 18.07 -28.13 9.51
N ARG A 38 17.04 -27.34 9.75
CA ARG A 38 15.66 -27.75 10.02
C ARG A 38 14.70 -26.73 9.43
N MET A 39 13.71 -27.20 8.71
CA MET A 39 12.64 -26.38 8.17
C MET A 39 11.73 -25.88 9.31
N GLY A 40 11.47 -24.58 9.32
CA GLY A 40 10.50 -23.95 10.21
C GLY A 40 9.06 -24.10 9.70
N SER A 41 8.10 -23.73 10.55
CA SER A 41 6.67 -23.72 10.27
C SER A 41 6.06 -22.40 10.73
N VAL A 42 5.15 -21.84 9.93
CA VAL A 42 4.39 -20.63 10.29
C VAL A 42 3.56 -20.88 11.55
N ASP A 43 2.96 -22.07 11.68
CA ASP A 43 2.17 -22.45 12.86
C ASP A 43 2.98 -22.51 14.14
N ASP A 44 4.23 -22.93 14.05
CA ASP A 44 5.16 -22.99 15.19
C ASP A 44 5.85 -21.64 15.46
N GLY A 45 5.71 -20.66 14.56
CA GLY A 45 6.32 -19.32 14.69
C GLY A 45 7.85 -19.33 14.68
N ASN A 46 8.48 -20.28 13.96
CA ASN A 46 9.91 -20.50 13.92
C ASN A 46 10.53 -20.45 12.51
N THR A 47 9.84 -19.83 11.56
CA THR A 47 10.35 -19.62 10.20
C THR A 47 11.43 -18.51 10.16
N LEU A 48 12.24 -18.52 9.10
CA LEU A 48 13.23 -17.47 8.83
C LEU A 48 12.59 -16.12 8.55
N SER A 49 11.47 -16.14 7.81
CA SER A 49 10.79 -14.92 7.33
C SER A 49 10.02 -14.23 8.44
N ASP A 50 9.16 -14.98 9.15
CA ASP A 50 8.24 -14.44 10.14
C ASP A 50 8.90 -14.36 11.52
N PHE A 51 9.89 -13.51 11.67
CA PHE A 51 10.64 -13.37 12.91
C PHE A 51 10.11 -12.30 13.86
N ASP A 52 9.28 -11.34 13.37
CA ASP A 52 8.63 -10.32 14.19
C ASP A 52 7.61 -10.95 15.16
N LYS A 53 7.49 -10.38 16.35
CA LYS A 53 6.55 -10.88 17.38
C LYS A 53 5.09 -10.86 16.89
N GLU A 54 4.71 -9.84 16.12
CA GLU A 54 3.36 -9.73 15.56
C GLU A 54 3.10 -10.78 14.48
N GLU A 55 4.08 -11.10 13.63
CA GLU A 55 3.99 -12.18 12.65
C GLU A 55 3.78 -13.53 13.33
N LYS A 56 4.59 -13.84 14.34
CA LYS A 56 4.48 -15.07 15.14
C LYS A 56 3.14 -15.19 15.86
N LYS A 57 2.64 -14.10 16.43
CA LYS A 57 1.36 -14.04 17.13
C LYS A 57 0.18 -14.21 16.19
N ARG A 58 0.24 -13.58 15.02
CA ARG A 58 -0.82 -13.56 14.03
C ARG A 58 -0.75 -14.73 13.05
N LYS A 59 0.39 -15.42 12.95
CA LYS A 59 0.68 -16.54 12.05
C LYS A 59 0.56 -16.17 10.57
N PHE A 60 1.00 -14.98 10.22
CA PHE A 60 1.14 -14.53 8.84
C PHE A 60 2.21 -13.45 8.71
N SER A 61 2.80 -13.33 7.52
CA SER A 61 3.84 -12.35 7.20
C SER A 61 3.27 -10.94 7.13
N ILE A 62 3.95 -9.98 7.75
CA ILE A 62 3.60 -8.56 7.79
C ILE A 62 4.60 -7.76 6.97
N SER A 63 5.88 -8.09 7.09
CA SER A 63 6.97 -7.39 6.41
C SER A 63 7.69 -8.31 5.43
N THR A 64 8.25 -7.75 4.37
CA THR A 64 9.06 -8.50 3.41
C THR A 64 10.37 -8.91 4.04
N SER A 65 10.69 -10.20 4.00
CA SER A 65 11.95 -10.78 4.46
C SER A 65 12.85 -11.17 3.30
N LEU A 66 14.14 -10.88 3.44
CA LEU A 66 15.19 -11.30 2.50
C LEU A 66 15.83 -12.59 2.99
N ILE A 67 15.87 -13.62 2.12
CA ILE A 67 16.50 -14.92 2.41
C ILE A 67 17.48 -15.26 1.29
N PRO A 68 18.75 -14.88 1.40
CA PRO A 68 19.77 -15.30 0.47
C PRO A 68 20.14 -16.76 0.67
N ILE A 69 20.14 -17.55 -0.41
CA ILE A 69 20.56 -18.94 -0.44
C ILE A 69 21.69 -19.15 -1.46
N GLU A 70 22.54 -20.15 -1.22
CA GLU A 70 23.59 -20.58 -2.14
C GLU A 70 23.16 -21.91 -2.76
N TYR A 71 23.11 -21.97 -4.08
CA TYR A 71 22.71 -23.15 -4.83
C TYR A 71 23.82 -23.58 -5.78
N LYS A 72 24.12 -24.88 -5.83
CA LYS A 72 25.05 -25.47 -6.78
C LYS A 72 24.26 -26.19 -7.84
N GLY A 73 24.06 -25.51 -8.96
CA GLY A 73 23.34 -26.03 -10.12
C GLY A 73 24.25 -26.66 -11.18
N GLU A 74 23.68 -26.89 -12.36
CA GLU A 74 24.42 -27.43 -13.52
C GLU A 74 25.40 -26.41 -14.09
N SER A 75 25.07 -25.11 -14.04
CA SER A 75 25.91 -24.00 -14.54
C SER A 75 26.97 -23.53 -13.52
N GLY A 76 26.98 -24.08 -12.31
CA GLY A 76 27.91 -23.72 -11.27
C GLY A 76 27.24 -23.25 -9.98
N GLU A 77 28.00 -22.55 -9.15
CA GLU A 77 27.48 -21.97 -7.89
C GLU A 77 26.79 -20.63 -8.15
N MET A 78 25.60 -20.45 -7.62
CA MET A 78 24.83 -19.22 -7.70
C MET A 78 24.25 -18.81 -6.35
N LYS A 79 23.91 -17.53 -6.27
CA LYS A 79 23.17 -16.93 -5.15
C LYS A 79 21.77 -16.59 -5.58
N ILE A 80 20.78 -17.02 -4.84
CA ILE A 80 19.37 -16.63 -5.05
C ILE A 80 18.92 -15.83 -3.85
N ASN A 81 18.60 -14.57 -4.06
CA ASN A 81 17.98 -13.70 -3.07
C ASN A 81 16.46 -13.88 -3.16
N ILE A 82 15.87 -14.54 -2.18
CA ILE A 82 14.42 -14.74 -2.09
C ILE A 82 13.85 -13.58 -1.27
N LEU A 83 12.89 -12.86 -1.84
CA LEU A 83 12.12 -11.83 -1.17
C LEU A 83 10.75 -12.43 -0.84
N ASP A 84 10.57 -12.87 0.42
CA ASP A 84 9.30 -13.43 0.89
C ASP A 84 8.39 -12.28 1.33
N THR A 85 7.24 -12.14 0.67
CA THR A 85 6.33 -10.99 0.84
C THR A 85 5.06 -11.37 1.57
N PRO A 86 4.45 -10.44 2.31
CA PRO A 86 3.13 -10.63 2.89
C PRO A 86 2.06 -10.86 1.80
N GLY A 87 1.02 -11.63 2.14
CA GLY A 87 -0.08 -11.94 1.23
C GLY A 87 -1.35 -11.13 1.49
N TYR A 88 -1.44 -10.43 2.61
CA TYR A 88 -2.58 -9.59 2.94
C TYR A 88 -2.47 -8.21 2.31
N PHE A 89 -3.57 -7.70 1.78
CA PHE A 89 -3.61 -6.41 1.08
C PHE A 89 -3.24 -5.20 1.93
N ASP A 90 -3.41 -5.29 3.25
CA ASP A 90 -3.03 -4.24 4.20
C ASP A 90 -1.53 -3.92 4.16
N PHE A 91 -0.71 -4.89 3.73
CA PHE A 91 0.75 -4.77 3.67
C PHE A 91 1.27 -4.68 2.24
N VAL A 92 0.46 -4.14 1.31
CA VAL A 92 0.84 -4.06 -0.10
C VAL A 92 2.09 -3.22 -0.35
N GLY A 93 2.36 -2.20 0.45
CA GLY A 93 3.59 -1.41 0.35
C GLY A 93 4.85 -2.27 0.44
N GLU A 94 4.86 -3.25 1.33
CA GLU A 94 5.93 -4.24 1.47
C GLU A 94 6.15 -5.07 0.19
N VAL A 95 5.04 -5.44 -0.48
CA VAL A 95 5.09 -6.17 -1.76
C VAL A 95 5.63 -5.29 -2.88
N GLU A 96 5.18 -4.04 -2.96
CA GLU A 96 5.59 -3.07 -3.98
C GLU A 96 7.08 -2.70 -3.83
N GLU A 97 7.58 -2.55 -2.60
CA GLU A 97 9.01 -2.39 -2.32
C GLU A 97 9.82 -3.59 -2.82
N ALA A 98 9.40 -4.82 -2.49
CA ALA A 98 10.08 -6.04 -2.90
C ALA A 98 10.09 -6.23 -4.42
N VAL A 99 8.98 -5.96 -5.11
CA VAL A 99 8.86 -6.01 -6.58
C VAL A 99 9.85 -5.03 -7.22
N SER A 100 10.05 -3.83 -6.64
CA SER A 100 11.00 -2.86 -7.17
C SER A 100 12.46 -3.33 -7.14
N ALA A 101 12.78 -4.28 -6.26
CA ALA A 101 14.13 -4.84 -6.12
C ALA A 101 14.32 -6.18 -6.85
N ALA A 102 13.23 -6.89 -7.16
CA ALA A 102 13.27 -8.20 -7.80
C ALA A 102 13.63 -8.12 -9.30
N ASP A 103 14.12 -9.23 -9.81
CA ASP A 103 14.39 -9.45 -11.24
C ASP A 103 13.43 -10.49 -11.85
N ALA A 104 12.76 -11.26 -10.99
CA ALA A 104 11.79 -12.27 -11.37
C ALA A 104 10.80 -12.53 -10.23
N ALA A 105 9.66 -13.14 -10.54
CA ALA A 105 8.62 -13.47 -9.57
C ALA A 105 8.21 -14.95 -9.60
N ILE A 106 7.91 -15.50 -8.43
CA ILE A 106 7.18 -16.75 -8.26
C ILE A 106 5.80 -16.40 -7.73
N ILE A 107 4.77 -16.59 -8.54
CA ILE A 107 3.38 -16.44 -8.12
C ILE A 107 2.91 -17.75 -7.52
N VAL A 108 2.73 -17.76 -6.22
CA VAL A 108 2.32 -18.95 -5.47
C VAL A 108 0.81 -19.06 -5.47
N VAL A 109 0.29 -20.19 -5.93
CA VAL A 109 -1.14 -20.49 -6.00
C VAL A 109 -1.42 -21.77 -5.22
N ASN A 110 -2.40 -21.73 -4.32
CA ASN A 110 -2.80 -22.90 -3.56
C ASN A 110 -3.56 -23.87 -4.49
N GLY A 111 -3.09 -25.11 -4.62
CA GLY A 111 -3.65 -26.12 -5.52
C GLY A 111 -5.10 -26.52 -5.22
N LYS A 112 -5.58 -26.27 -3.99
CA LYS A 112 -6.93 -26.50 -3.54
C LYS A 112 -7.83 -25.27 -3.68
N ALA A 113 -7.32 -24.10 -3.30
CA ALA A 113 -8.10 -22.85 -3.33
C ALA A 113 -8.26 -22.30 -4.74
N GLY A 114 -7.28 -22.56 -5.64
CA GLY A 114 -7.29 -22.07 -7.00
C GLY A 114 -6.85 -20.61 -7.10
N ILE A 115 -7.40 -19.89 -8.08
CA ILE A 115 -7.11 -18.46 -8.30
C ILE A 115 -7.83 -17.62 -7.24
N GLU A 116 -7.06 -16.89 -6.47
CA GLU A 116 -7.55 -15.96 -5.43
C GLU A 116 -7.23 -14.52 -5.82
N PRO A 117 -7.85 -13.49 -5.21
CA PRO A 117 -7.58 -12.08 -5.56
C PRO A 117 -6.11 -11.69 -5.49
N GLY A 118 -5.36 -12.24 -4.52
CA GLY A 118 -3.91 -12.02 -4.41
C GLY A 118 -3.11 -12.62 -5.58
N THR A 119 -3.61 -13.66 -6.23
CA THR A 119 -3.01 -14.23 -7.44
C THR A 119 -3.16 -13.28 -8.63
N VAL A 120 -4.37 -12.73 -8.80
CA VAL A 120 -4.65 -11.75 -9.86
C VAL A 120 -3.80 -10.50 -9.69
N ARG A 121 -3.73 -9.96 -8.47
CA ARG A 121 -2.91 -8.79 -8.17
C ARG A 121 -1.41 -9.06 -8.38
N ALA A 122 -0.92 -10.24 -8.01
CA ALA A 122 0.46 -10.64 -8.26
C ALA A 122 0.79 -10.63 -9.76
N TRP A 123 -0.12 -11.13 -10.58
CA TRP A 123 0.01 -11.08 -12.03
C TRP A 123 0.03 -9.63 -12.56
N GLU A 124 -0.92 -8.78 -12.14
CA GLU A 124 -0.99 -7.36 -12.52
C GLU A 124 0.30 -6.60 -12.14
N LEU A 125 0.86 -6.87 -10.94
CA LEU A 125 2.13 -6.27 -10.52
C LEU A 125 3.30 -6.71 -11.40
N CYS A 126 3.36 -7.99 -11.78
CA CYS A 126 4.38 -8.49 -12.70
C CYS A 126 4.25 -7.85 -14.10
N GLU A 127 3.03 -7.69 -14.61
CA GLU A 127 2.79 -7.03 -15.90
C GLU A 127 3.18 -5.55 -15.88
N ALA A 128 2.76 -4.82 -14.84
CA ALA A 128 3.08 -3.40 -14.70
C ALA A 128 4.58 -3.12 -14.58
N ASN A 129 5.38 -4.08 -14.12
CA ASN A 129 6.82 -3.97 -13.95
C ASN A 129 7.62 -4.78 -14.99
N ALA A 130 6.97 -5.37 -16.01
CA ALA A 130 7.58 -6.26 -17.00
C ALA A 130 8.49 -7.34 -16.35
N LEU A 131 8.01 -7.93 -15.24
CA LEU A 131 8.76 -8.85 -14.42
C LEU A 131 8.54 -10.29 -14.91
N PRO A 132 9.59 -11.02 -15.34
CA PRO A 132 9.54 -12.45 -15.65
C PRO A 132 8.95 -13.23 -14.47
N ARG A 133 8.04 -14.17 -14.77
CA ARG A 133 7.25 -14.82 -13.71
C ARG A 133 6.98 -16.29 -14.01
N LEU A 134 6.79 -17.07 -12.96
CA LEU A 134 6.24 -18.42 -13.03
C LEU A 134 5.12 -18.59 -11.99
N PHE A 135 4.26 -19.54 -12.22
CA PHE A 135 3.32 -20.04 -11.21
C PHE A 135 3.91 -21.25 -10.49
N PHE A 136 3.82 -21.25 -9.18
CA PHE A 136 4.11 -22.43 -8.37
C PHE A 136 2.85 -22.86 -7.62
N VAL A 137 2.32 -24.03 -8.02
CA VAL A 137 1.14 -24.62 -7.40
C VAL A 137 1.58 -25.36 -6.13
N SER A 138 1.24 -24.80 -5.00
CA SER A 138 1.54 -25.34 -3.66
C SER A 138 0.48 -26.36 -3.21
N ASN A 139 0.75 -27.01 -2.07
CA ASN A 139 -0.18 -27.95 -1.41
C ASN A 139 -0.66 -29.09 -2.32
N MET A 140 0.21 -29.61 -3.18
CA MET A 140 -0.10 -30.73 -4.06
C MET A 140 -0.31 -32.05 -3.32
N ASP A 141 0.07 -32.12 -2.05
CA ASP A 141 -0.19 -33.21 -1.11
C ASP A 141 -1.63 -33.30 -0.64
N ASP A 142 -2.41 -32.20 -0.76
CA ASP A 142 -3.88 -32.23 -0.51
C ASP A 142 -4.57 -33.04 -1.63
N ASP A 143 -5.43 -33.96 -1.24
CA ASP A 143 -6.18 -34.83 -2.18
C ASP A 143 -7.18 -34.04 -3.06
N LYS A 144 -7.62 -32.87 -2.59
CA LYS A 144 -8.51 -31.96 -3.33
C LYS A 144 -7.77 -31.00 -4.28
N ALA A 145 -6.44 -31.00 -4.30
CA ALA A 145 -5.69 -30.17 -5.22
C ALA A 145 -5.86 -30.68 -6.67
N SER A 146 -6.41 -29.85 -7.55
CA SER A 146 -6.64 -30.16 -8.96
C SER A 146 -5.76 -29.34 -9.87
N PHE A 147 -4.52 -29.79 -10.10
CA PHE A 147 -3.55 -29.11 -10.95
C PHE A 147 -4.08 -28.84 -12.38
N ARG A 148 -4.73 -29.85 -12.99
CA ARG A 148 -5.25 -29.72 -14.35
C ARG A 148 -6.30 -28.63 -14.47
N GLN A 149 -7.28 -28.63 -13.57
CA GLN A 149 -8.34 -27.62 -13.58
C GLN A 149 -7.72 -26.23 -13.33
N LEU A 150 -6.79 -26.14 -12.40
CA LEU A 150 -6.11 -24.88 -12.09
C LEU A 150 -5.33 -24.32 -13.28
N VAL A 151 -4.61 -25.17 -14.06
CA VAL A 151 -3.94 -24.71 -15.28
C VAL A 151 -4.93 -24.15 -16.29
N LEU A 152 -6.07 -24.82 -16.51
CA LEU A 152 -7.13 -24.32 -17.41
C LEU A 152 -7.71 -22.98 -16.92
N ASP A 153 -7.91 -22.84 -15.62
CA ASP A 153 -8.39 -21.59 -15.03
C ASP A 153 -7.35 -20.47 -15.16
N LEU A 154 -6.06 -20.77 -14.97
CA LEU A 154 -4.96 -19.83 -15.19
C LEU A 154 -4.87 -19.37 -16.65
N GLU A 155 -4.97 -20.33 -17.61
CA GLU A 155 -4.99 -20.01 -19.05
C GLU A 155 -6.19 -19.14 -19.42
N LYS A 156 -7.36 -19.45 -18.87
CA LYS A 156 -8.59 -18.65 -19.09
C LYS A 156 -8.45 -17.22 -18.54
N GLN A 157 -7.81 -17.07 -17.38
CA GLN A 157 -7.67 -15.77 -16.69
C GLN A 157 -6.53 -14.91 -17.25
N PHE A 158 -5.37 -15.54 -17.56
CA PHE A 158 -4.13 -14.85 -17.90
C PHE A 158 -3.66 -15.08 -19.32
N GLY A 159 -4.39 -15.88 -20.09
CA GLY A 159 -4.12 -16.12 -21.49
C GLY A 159 -3.13 -17.23 -21.78
N LYS A 160 -2.77 -17.35 -23.06
CA LYS A 160 -1.94 -18.43 -23.61
C LYS A 160 -0.47 -18.41 -23.16
N SER A 161 -0.04 -17.37 -22.46
CA SER A 161 1.32 -17.31 -21.90
C SER A 161 1.54 -18.36 -20.80
N VAL A 162 0.48 -18.85 -20.17
CA VAL A 162 0.54 -19.87 -19.10
C VAL A 162 0.91 -21.21 -19.72
N ALA A 163 2.05 -21.80 -19.34
CA ALA A 163 2.55 -23.05 -19.90
C ALA A 163 2.97 -24.05 -18.81
N PRO A 164 2.31 -25.22 -18.69
CA PRO A 164 2.70 -26.22 -17.71
C PRO A 164 4.02 -26.89 -18.11
N PHE A 165 5.06 -26.75 -17.28
CA PHE A 165 6.34 -27.43 -17.45
C PHE A 165 6.35 -28.82 -16.80
N GLN A 166 5.35 -29.10 -15.98
CA GLN A 166 5.16 -30.35 -15.27
C GLN A 166 3.71 -30.77 -15.30
N LEU A 167 3.47 -32.09 -15.28
CA LEU A 167 2.16 -32.68 -15.02
C LEU A 167 2.27 -33.64 -13.83
N PRO A 168 1.29 -33.66 -12.90
CA PRO A 168 1.38 -34.49 -11.69
C PRO A 168 1.18 -35.98 -12.00
N ILE A 169 1.95 -36.82 -11.33
CA ILE A 169 1.68 -38.24 -11.20
C ILE A 169 1.03 -38.48 -9.86
N ARG A 170 -0.19 -39.05 -9.86
CA ARG A 170 -0.94 -39.40 -8.66
C ARG A 170 -1.23 -40.90 -8.63
N GLU A 171 -1.03 -41.51 -7.47
CA GLU A 171 -1.43 -42.89 -7.20
C GLU A 171 -2.33 -42.91 -5.96
N ASN A 172 -3.53 -43.44 -6.10
CA ASN A 172 -4.53 -43.42 -5.04
C ASN A 172 -4.71 -42.01 -4.43
N GLU A 173 -4.86 -41.01 -5.31
CA GLU A 173 -5.01 -39.58 -5.01
C GLU A 173 -3.75 -38.91 -4.41
N LYS A 174 -2.75 -39.67 -4.02
CA LYS A 174 -1.48 -39.12 -3.48
C LYS A 174 -0.58 -38.59 -4.58
N PHE A 175 0.01 -37.43 -4.37
CA PHE A 175 1.01 -36.85 -5.25
C PHE A 175 2.35 -37.60 -5.07
N VAL A 176 2.72 -38.44 -6.04
CA VAL A 176 3.89 -39.32 -5.97
C VAL A 176 5.01 -38.96 -6.93
N GLY A 177 4.75 -38.06 -7.88
CA GLY A 177 5.75 -37.68 -8.86
C GLY A 177 5.22 -36.69 -9.89
N PHE A 178 5.99 -36.48 -10.94
CA PHE A 178 5.62 -35.57 -12.03
C PHE A 178 6.19 -36.05 -13.38
N VAL A 179 5.59 -35.62 -14.45
CA VAL A 179 6.12 -35.72 -15.81
C VAL A 179 6.68 -34.35 -16.19
N ASN A 180 7.94 -34.30 -16.58
CA ASN A 180 8.56 -33.10 -17.13
C ASN A 180 8.16 -32.96 -18.61
N VAL A 181 7.41 -31.91 -18.94
CA VAL A 181 6.88 -31.65 -20.27
C VAL A 181 7.99 -31.26 -21.27
N VAL A 182 8.99 -30.51 -20.80
CA VAL A 182 10.14 -30.09 -21.65
C VAL A 182 11.01 -31.27 -22.07
N LYS A 183 11.26 -32.21 -21.15
CA LYS A 183 12.14 -33.38 -21.37
C LYS A 183 11.39 -34.65 -21.72
N MET A 184 10.06 -34.66 -21.72
CA MET A 184 9.21 -35.84 -21.92
C MET A 184 9.63 -37.02 -21.02
N ALA A 185 9.78 -36.77 -19.72
CA ALA A 185 10.34 -37.74 -18.79
C ALA A 185 9.54 -37.82 -17.48
N GLY A 186 9.14 -39.05 -17.11
CA GLY A 186 8.52 -39.31 -15.80
C GLY A 186 9.53 -39.30 -14.66
N ARG A 187 9.11 -38.78 -13.53
CA ARG A 187 9.90 -38.67 -12.29
C ARG A 187 9.04 -39.04 -11.09
N ARG A 188 9.54 -39.93 -10.23
CA ARG A 188 8.89 -40.36 -8.99
C ARG A 188 9.69 -39.91 -7.79
N PHE A 189 9.05 -39.33 -6.80
CA PHE A 189 9.70 -38.93 -5.55
C PHE A 189 10.14 -40.17 -4.76
N THR A 190 11.38 -40.15 -4.27
CA THR A 190 11.97 -41.24 -3.46
C THR A 190 12.14 -40.82 -2.01
N LYS A 191 12.71 -39.64 -1.78
CA LYS A 191 12.90 -39.00 -0.49
C LYS A 191 12.56 -37.53 -0.58
N MET A 192 12.73 -36.80 0.52
CA MET A 192 12.61 -35.36 0.56
C MET A 192 13.44 -34.73 -0.56
N ASN A 193 12.77 -34.03 -1.49
CA ASN A 193 13.37 -33.30 -2.61
C ASN A 193 14.19 -34.15 -3.61
N GLU A 194 14.20 -35.48 -3.51
CA GLU A 194 14.84 -36.41 -4.46
C GLU A 194 13.80 -37.11 -5.34
N TYR A 195 14.21 -37.47 -6.55
CA TYR A 195 13.36 -38.21 -7.48
C TYR A 195 14.20 -39.12 -8.38
N GLU A 196 13.60 -40.19 -8.84
CA GLU A 196 14.16 -41.12 -9.81
C GLU A 196 13.34 -41.18 -11.13
N ALA A 197 13.91 -41.72 -12.19
CA ALA A 197 13.20 -41.91 -13.43
C ALA A 197 12.11 -42.98 -13.27
N CYS A 198 10.93 -42.73 -13.84
CA CYS A 198 9.85 -43.68 -13.88
C CYS A 198 9.15 -43.65 -15.26
N PRO A 199 8.42 -44.71 -15.61
CA PRO A 199 7.56 -44.69 -16.80
C PRO A 199 6.50 -43.59 -16.71
N ILE A 200 6.13 -43.04 -17.85
CA ILE A 200 5.00 -42.10 -17.95
C ILE A 200 3.71 -42.90 -17.86
N PRO A 201 2.79 -42.62 -16.92
CA PRO A 201 1.53 -43.36 -16.85
C PRO A 201 0.60 -43.01 -18.01
N ASP A 202 -0.10 -44.02 -18.56
CA ASP A 202 -1.00 -43.89 -19.72
C ASP A 202 -2.07 -42.78 -19.55
N TYR A 203 -2.57 -42.57 -18.32
CA TYR A 203 -3.57 -41.54 -18.05
C TYR A 203 -3.02 -40.10 -18.16
N VAL A 204 -1.69 -39.93 -18.17
CA VAL A 204 -1.03 -38.62 -18.33
C VAL A 204 -0.71 -38.35 -19.80
N GLU A 205 -0.48 -39.39 -20.63
CA GLU A 205 0.04 -39.27 -22.00
C GLU A 205 -0.76 -38.30 -22.89
N LYS A 206 -2.10 -38.43 -22.87
CA LYS A 206 -2.96 -37.51 -23.64
C LYS A 206 -2.76 -36.05 -23.27
N HIS A 207 -2.64 -35.76 -21.98
CA HIS A 207 -2.44 -34.40 -21.49
C HIS A 207 -1.03 -33.90 -21.73
N LEU A 208 -0.05 -34.81 -21.67
CA LEU A 208 1.34 -34.53 -21.98
C LEU A 208 1.49 -34.12 -23.46
N THR A 209 0.83 -34.83 -24.37
CA THR A 209 0.85 -34.51 -25.81
C THR A 209 0.29 -33.12 -26.08
N ILE A 210 -0.85 -32.75 -25.43
CA ILE A 210 -1.46 -31.42 -25.57
C ILE A 210 -0.52 -30.33 -25.02
N ALA A 211 -0.02 -30.51 -23.80
CA ALA A 211 0.88 -29.54 -23.16
C ALA A 211 2.18 -29.37 -23.94
N ARG A 212 2.72 -30.50 -24.48
CA ARG A 212 3.93 -30.48 -25.29
C ARG A 212 3.72 -29.75 -26.62
N SER A 213 2.61 -30.00 -27.33
CA SER A 213 2.30 -29.30 -28.57
C SER A 213 2.18 -27.79 -28.37
N ALA A 214 1.45 -27.33 -27.34
CA ALA A 214 1.32 -25.93 -27.04
C ALA A 214 2.69 -25.28 -26.70
N LEU A 215 3.54 -25.97 -25.94
CA LEU A 215 4.88 -25.52 -25.65
C LEU A 215 5.77 -25.40 -26.89
N LEU A 216 5.68 -26.36 -27.82
CA LEU A 216 6.45 -26.33 -29.09
C LEU A 216 5.95 -25.23 -30.03
N GLU A 217 4.64 -24.94 -30.06
CA GLU A 217 4.09 -23.78 -30.77
C GLU A 217 4.70 -22.48 -30.24
N ALA A 218 4.71 -22.30 -28.91
CA ALA A 218 5.32 -21.13 -28.31
C ALA A 218 6.84 -21.03 -28.54
N VAL A 219 7.54 -22.16 -28.62
CA VAL A 219 8.96 -22.22 -29.03
C VAL A 219 9.12 -21.81 -30.47
N ALA A 220 8.27 -22.30 -31.38
CA ALA A 220 8.32 -21.95 -32.79
C ALA A 220 8.11 -20.46 -33.04
N GLU A 221 7.21 -19.83 -32.30
CA GLU A 221 6.93 -18.39 -32.41
C GLU A 221 8.10 -17.48 -31.96
N SER A 222 9.18 -18.02 -31.37
CA SER A 222 10.31 -17.22 -30.88
C SER A 222 11.24 -16.72 -31.99
N SER A 223 11.36 -17.42 -33.13
CA SER A 223 12.16 -16.99 -34.27
C SER A 223 11.66 -17.56 -35.60
N ASP A 224 11.96 -16.84 -36.69
CA ASP A 224 11.58 -17.30 -38.06
C ASP A 224 12.19 -18.67 -38.39
N GLU A 225 13.43 -18.92 -37.96
CA GLU A 225 14.12 -20.20 -38.17
C GLU A 225 13.40 -21.37 -37.48
N LEU A 226 12.99 -21.19 -36.22
CA LEU A 226 12.24 -22.22 -35.49
C LEU A 226 10.83 -22.39 -36.04
N MET A 227 10.22 -21.32 -36.55
CA MET A 227 8.92 -21.38 -37.22
C MET A 227 8.98 -22.18 -38.50
N GLU A 228 9.99 -21.97 -39.35
CA GLU A 228 10.20 -22.76 -40.58
C GLU A 228 10.42 -24.24 -40.26
N LYS A 229 11.24 -24.55 -39.25
CA LYS A 229 11.50 -25.91 -38.77
C LYS A 229 10.23 -26.59 -38.28
N TYR A 230 9.39 -25.89 -37.55
CA TYR A 230 8.10 -26.38 -37.06
C TYR A 230 7.14 -26.74 -38.20
N PHE A 231 7.01 -25.86 -39.21
CA PHE A 231 6.16 -26.13 -40.37
C PHE A 231 6.72 -27.22 -41.29
N ALA A 232 8.04 -27.40 -41.30
CA ALA A 232 8.68 -28.53 -42.02
C ALA A 232 8.44 -29.90 -41.32
N GLY A 233 7.91 -29.89 -40.09
CA GLY A 233 7.70 -31.09 -39.28
C GLY A 233 8.98 -31.66 -38.68
N GLU A 234 10.04 -30.87 -38.61
CA GLU A 234 11.31 -31.25 -37.99
C GLU A 234 11.26 -31.18 -36.47
N GLU A 235 11.91 -32.11 -35.79
CA GLU A 235 11.99 -32.11 -34.33
C GLU A 235 12.98 -31.05 -33.83
N PHE A 236 12.58 -30.33 -32.77
CA PHE A 236 13.48 -29.42 -32.05
C PHE A 236 14.41 -30.22 -31.12
N THR A 237 15.68 -29.83 -31.07
CA THR A 237 16.60 -30.32 -30.02
C THR A 237 16.22 -29.79 -28.65
N VAL A 238 16.69 -30.46 -27.60
CA VAL A 238 16.43 -30.00 -26.22
C VAL A 238 17.06 -28.62 -25.97
N GLU A 239 18.23 -28.38 -26.60
CA GLU A 239 18.97 -27.13 -26.51
C GLU A 239 18.20 -25.96 -27.14
N GLU A 240 17.64 -26.17 -28.35
CA GLU A 240 16.78 -25.19 -29.04
C GLU A 240 15.54 -24.84 -28.20
N ILE A 241 14.87 -25.84 -27.65
CA ILE A 241 13.71 -25.65 -26.80
C ILE A 241 14.10 -24.85 -25.54
N GLN A 242 15.21 -25.21 -24.90
CA GLN A 242 15.65 -24.51 -23.66
C GLN A 242 16.04 -23.06 -23.94
N ALA A 243 16.73 -22.78 -25.05
CA ALA A 243 17.11 -21.43 -25.44
C ALA A 243 15.89 -20.56 -25.74
N ALA A 244 14.95 -21.06 -26.55
CA ALA A 244 13.70 -20.37 -26.88
C ALA A 244 12.80 -20.14 -25.63
N LEU A 245 12.68 -21.14 -24.75
CA LEU A 245 11.93 -20.98 -23.51
C LEU A 245 12.57 -19.93 -22.59
N ARG A 246 13.88 -19.88 -22.50
CA ARG A 246 14.59 -18.86 -21.74
C ARG A 246 14.26 -17.45 -22.26
N GLU A 247 14.40 -17.25 -23.56
CA GLU A 247 14.10 -15.95 -24.19
C GLU A 247 12.63 -15.55 -23.97
N ASN A 248 11.69 -16.48 -24.15
CA ASN A 248 10.27 -16.20 -23.97
C ASN A 248 9.88 -15.94 -22.50
N VAL A 249 10.51 -16.61 -21.53
CA VAL A 249 10.31 -16.34 -20.11
C VAL A 249 10.90 -14.97 -19.74
N GLU A 250 12.12 -14.65 -20.15
CA GLU A 250 12.77 -13.35 -19.94
C GLU A 250 11.96 -12.21 -20.58
N ALA A 251 11.36 -12.44 -21.75
CA ALA A 251 10.48 -11.50 -22.45
C ALA A 251 9.03 -11.46 -21.91
N CYS A 252 8.72 -12.16 -20.83
CA CYS A 252 7.37 -12.27 -20.25
C CYS A 252 6.30 -12.87 -21.17
N LYS A 253 6.68 -13.55 -22.27
CA LYS A 253 5.76 -14.20 -23.22
C LYS A 253 5.27 -15.55 -22.72
N ILE A 254 6.07 -16.25 -21.90
CA ILE A 254 5.73 -17.54 -21.27
C ILE A 254 5.85 -17.40 -19.76
N ALA A 255 4.83 -17.90 -19.05
CA ALA A 255 4.81 -18.07 -17.62
C ALA A 255 4.75 -19.58 -17.29
N PRO A 256 5.88 -20.21 -16.91
CA PRO A 256 5.91 -21.62 -16.55
C PRO A 256 5.00 -21.92 -15.37
N VAL A 257 4.32 -23.09 -15.40
CA VAL A 257 3.59 -23.60 -14.22
C VAL A 257 4.32 -24.81 -13.67
N LEU A 258 4.76 -24.69 -12.43
CA LEU A 258 5.39 -25.72 -11.61
C LEU A 258 4.49 -26.10 -10.45
N MET A 259 4.85 -27.18 -9.75
CA MET A 259 4.10 -27.64 -8.59
C MET A 259 4.98 -28.29 -7.54
N GLY A 260 4.46 -28.33 -6.31
CA GLY A 260 5.15 -29.00 -5.22
C GLY A 260 4.33 -29.10 -3.93
N SER A 261 4.93 -29.73 -2.95
CA SER A 261 4.44 -29.82 -1.57
C SER A 261 5.50 -29.29 -0.61
N GLY A 262 5.17 -28.20 0.10
CA GLY A 262 6.04 -27.63 1.14
C GLY A 262 6.27 -28.59 2.29
N PRO A 263 5.21 -29.14 2.93
CA PRO A 263 5.36 -30.06 4.06
C PRO A 263 6.19 -31.32 3.73
N ASN A 264 6.05 -31.82 2.51
CA ASN A 264 6.79 -33.01 2.04
C ASN A 264 8.15 -32.67 1.40
N VAL A 265 8.47 -31.38 1.25
CA VAL A 265 9.68 -30.91 0.56
C VAL A 265 9.81 -31.52 -0.85
N GLN A 266 8.76 -31.44 -1.65
CA GLN A 266 8.70 -32.01 -3.00
C GLN A 266 8.57 -30.92 -4.07
N GLY A 267 9.33 -31.05 -5.18
CA GLY A 267 9.27 -30.14 -6.31
C GLY A 267 10.31 -29.00 -6.30
N PHE A 268 11.03 -28.77 -5.20
CA PHE A 268 11.94 -27.62 -5.05
C PHE A 268 13.23 -27.73 -5.85
N ASN A 269 13.77 -28.98 -6.08
CA ASN A 269 14.89 -29.17 -7.00
C ASN A 269 14.55 -28.73 -8.42
N VAL A 270 13.33 -29.00 -8.87
CA VAL A 270 12.89 -28.57 -10.20
C VAL A 270 12.69 -27.06 -10.25
N LEU A 271 12.14 -26.46 -9.19
CA LEU A 271 12.01 -25.02 -9.08
C LEU A 271 13.39 -24.33 -9.19
N LEU A 272 14.39 -24.82 -8.44
CA LEU A 272 15.76 -24.30 -8.50
C LEU A 272 16.38 -24.45 -9.89
N GLN A 273 16.19 -25.60 -10.57
CA GLN A 273 16.65 -25.81 -11.94
C GLN A 273 15.96 -24.88 -12.94
N VAL A 274 14.67 -24.57 -12.76
CA VAL A 274 13.93 -23.64 -13.63
C VAL A 274 14.42 -22.21 -13.41
N LEU A 275 14.66 -21.80 -12.16
CA LEU A 275 15.24 -20.49 -11.83
C LEU A 275 16.65 -20.34 -12.44
N GLU A 276 17.47 -21.39 -12.40
CA GLU A 276 18.80 -21.38 -13.01
C GLU A 276 18.74 -21.23 -14.52
N LYS A 277 17.89 -22.02 -15.20
CA LYS A 277 17.92 -22.20 -16.67
C LYS A 277 17.13 -21.14 -17.44
N TYR A 278 15.99 -20.71 -16.90
CA TYR A 278 15.03 -19.90 -17.64
C TYR A 278 14.83 -18.50 -17.10
N PHE A 279 15.34 -18.19 -15.91
CA PHE A 279 15.14 -16.88 -15.32
C PHE A 279 16.37 -15.98 -15.44
N PRO A 280 16.18 -14.66 -15.66
CA PRO A 280 17.28 -13.75 -15.91
C PRO A 280 18.21 -13.64 -14.71
N SER A 281 19.50 -13.46 -15.00
CA SER A 281 20.40 -12.82 -14.04
C SER A 281 20.36 -11.32 -14.24
N PRO A 282 20.79 -10.50 -13.26
CA PRO A 282 20.90 -9.07 -13.47
C PRO A 282 21.74 -8.68 -14.70
N GLU A 283 22.70 -9.52 -15.11
CA GLU A 283 23.55 -9.29 -16.29
C GLU A 283 22.77 -9.14 -17.60
N SER A 284 21.61 -9.83 -17.74
CA SER A 284 20.74 -9.75 -18.92
C SER A 284 19.70 -8.62 -18.83
N LEU A 285 19.67 -7.88 -17.71
CA LEU A 285 18.68 -6.85 -17.44
C LEU A 285 19.28 -5.44 -17.43
N GLU A 286 18.42 -4.44 -17.47
CA GLU A 286 18.77 -3.04 -17.34
C GLU A 286 17.93 -2.36 -16.26
N SER A 287 18.55 -1.44 -15.49
CA SER A 287 17.82 -0.52 -14.62
C SER A 287 17.85 0.87 -15.22
N ILE A 288 16.70 1.50 -15.37
CA ILE A 288 16.59 2.83 -16.00
C ILE A 288 16.64 3.90 -14.91
N GLY A 289 17.53 4.88 -15.10
CA GLY A 289 17.66 6.06 -14.27
C GLY A 289 17.87 7.31 -15.12
N VAL A 290 18.19 8.41 -14.46
CA VAL A 290 18.51 9.69 -15.07
C VAL A 290 19.84 10.18 -14.48
N ASP A 291 20.77 10.61 -15.31
CA ASP A 291 21.95 11.33 -14.86
C ASP A 291 21.51 12.69 -14.33
N ALA A 292 21.67 12.90 -13.02
CA ALA A 292 21.20 14.12 -12.37
C ALA A 292 22.01 15.38 -12.77
N SER A 293 23.19 15.21 -13.38
CA SER A 293 24.01 16.33 -13.87
C SER A 293 23.57 16.81 -15.24
N THR A 294 23.16 15.90 -16.13
CA THR A 294 22.83 16.19 -17.53
C THR A 294 21.35 16.16 -17.84
N GLY A 295 20.56 15.45 -17.02
CA GLY A 295 19.14 15.16 -17.27
C GLY A 295 18.90 14.07 -18.31
N GLU A 296 19.94 13.40 -18.81
CA GLU A 296 19.84 12.36 -19.81
C GLU A 296 19.45 11.01 -19.19
N HIS A 297 18.76 10.17 -19.98
CA HIS A 297 18.45 8.80 -19.57
C HIS A 297 19.71 7.96 -19.40
N PHE A 298 19.83 7.30 -18.28
CA PHE A 298 20.92 6.39 -17.94
C PHE A 298 20.39 4.95 -17.90
N ARG A 299 21.09 4.03 -18.59
CA ARG A 299 20.79 2.60 -18.58
C ARG A 299 21.89 1.85 -17.83
N ALA A 300 21.58 1.41 -16.62
CA ALA A 300 22.47 0.60 -15.81
C ALA A 300 22.38 -0.87 -16.26
N LYS A 301 23.44 -1.40 -16.85
CA LYS A 301 23.54 -2.79 -17.31
C LYS A 301 24.16 -3.73 -16.27
N TYR A 302 24.07 -3.40 -15.01
CA TYR A 302 24.61 -4.18 -13.88
C TYR A 302 26.10 -4.57 -14.05
N GLN A 303 26.93 -3.64 -14.52
CA GLN A 303 28.37 -3.83 -14.72
C GLN A 303 29.15 -3.42 -13.49
N SER A 304 29.95 -4.34 -12.94
CA SER A 304 30.74 -4.09 -11.70
C SER A 304 31.98 -3.20 -11.93
N ASP A 305 32.44 -3.00 -13.17
CA ASP A 305 33.59 -2.15 -13.55
C ASP A 305 33.24 -0.65 -13.68
N LYS A 306 31.97 -0.29 -13.56
CA LYS A 306 31.48 1.09 -13.65
C LYS A 306 31.47 1.79 -12.29
N SER A 307 31.23 3.09 -12.30
CA SER A 307 30.98 3.86 -11.09
C SER A 307 29.77 3.31 -10.32
N LEU A 308 29.85 3.36 -8.99
CA LEU A 308 28.75 2.89 -8.14
C LEU A 308 27.46 3.67 -8.40
N SER A 309 26.39 2.95 -8.64
CA SER A 309 25.02 3.43 -8.49
C SER A 309 24.12 2.35 -7.91
N ALA A 310 23.21 2.73 -7.05
CA ALA A 310 22.33 1.83 -6.33
C ALA A 310 21.01 2.51 -5.98
N LYS A 311 20.00 1.74 -5.66
CA LYS A 311 18.71 2.22 -5.11
C LYS A 311 18.42 1.58 -3.76
N ILE A 312 17.86 2.38 -2.85
CA ILE A 312 17.36 1.91 -1.57
C ILE A 312 15.90 1.52 -1.77
N TRP A 313 15.61 0.23 -1.66
CA TRP A 313 14.27 -0.28 -1.91
C TRP A 313 13.46 -0.51 -0.64
N LYS A 314 14.14 -0.62 0.53
CA LYS A 314 13.47 -0.86 1.82
C LYS A 314 14.31 -0.34 2.99
N THR A 315 13.62 0.10 4.04
CA THR A 315 14.20 0.41 5.35
C THR A 315 13.60 -0.51 6.40
N ILE A 316 14.45 -1.08 7.28
CA ILE A 316 14.03 -1.92 8.41
C ILE A 316 14.53 -1.27 9.70
N ALA A 317 13.63 -1.02 10.65
CA ALA A 317 13.99 -0.55 11.97
C ALA A 317 14.47 -1.70 12.84
N ASP A 318 15.71 -1.62 13.31
CA ASP A 318 16.31 -2.59 14.24
C ASP A 318 16.42 -1.96 15.63
N PRO A 319 15.88 -2.61 16.70
CA PRO A 319 15.90 -2.05 18.05
C PRO A 319 17.30 -1.81 18.63
N PHE A 320 18.31 -2.55 18.15
CA PHE A 320 19.69 -2.52 18.68
C PHE A 320 20.63 -1.69 17.81
N LEU A 321 20.53 -1.83 16.49
CA LEU A 321 21.42 -1.19 15.52
C LEU A 321 20.86 0.11 14.94
N GLY A 322 19.59 0.41 15.19
CA GLY A 322 18.88 1.58 14.69
C GLY A 322 18.11 1.26 13.43
N LYS A 323 18.70 1.40 12.26
CA LYS A 323 18.04 1.02 11.00
C LYS A 323 19.00 0.35 10.04
N TYR A 324 18.45 -0.55 9.22
CA TYR A 324 19.07 -1.07 8.00
C TYR A 324 18.43 -0.42 6.79
N SER A 325 19.23 0.08 5.86
CA SER A 325 18.81 0.45 4.53
C SER A 325 19.19 -0.66 3.57
N LEU A 326 18.22 -1.23 2.85
CA LEU A 326 18.42 -2.32 1.90
C LEU A 326 18.64 -1.76 0.50
N PHE A 327 19.75 -2.15 -0.11
CA PHE A 327 20.20 -1.68 -1.40
C PHE A 327 20.03 -2.75 -2.47
N LYS A 328 19.70 -2.33 -3.69
CA LYS A 328 20.01 -3.07 -4.91
C LYS A 328 21.09 -2.30 -5.67
N ILE A 329 22.25 -2.95 -5.91
CA ILE A 329 23.36 -2.33 -6.63
C ILE A 329 23.07 -2.39 -8.13
N CYS A 330 22.98 -1.24 -8.78
CA CYS A 330 22.69 -1.16 -10.22
C CYS A 330 23.95 -1.15 -11.08
N THR A 331 25.02 -0.46 -10.65
CA THR A 331 26.34 -0.50 -11.29
C THR A 331 27.44 -0.41 -10.25
N GLY A 332 28.63 -0.87 -10.59
CA GLY A 332 29.80 -0.78 -9.73
C GLY A 332 29.77 -1.76 -8.57
N VAL A 333 30.54 -1.43 -7.53
CA VAL A 333 30.70 -2.22 -6.32
C VAL A 333 30.59 -1.33 -5.10
N LEU A 334 29.70 -1.67 -4.17
CA LEU A 334 29.61 -1.03 -2.87
C LEU A 334 30.53 -1.75 -1.89
N LYS A 335 31.48 -1.02 -1.28
CA LYS A 335 32.46 -1.59 -0.33
C LYS A 335 32.18 -1.15 1.09
N ALA A 336 32.48 -2.04 2.05
CA ALA A 336 32.48 -1.67 3.46
C ALA A 336 33.51 -0.54 3.73
N ASN A 337 33.21 0.31 4.71
CA ASN A 337 34.04 1.45 5.11
C ASN A 337 34.30 2.46 3.97
N SER A 338 33.35 2.63 3.03
CA SER A 338 33.38 3.60 1.93
C SER A 338 32.46 4.79 2.19
N GLU A 339 32.50 5.75 1.29
CA GLU A 339 31.58 6.89 1.27
C GLU A 339 30.64 6.77 0.07
N ILE A 340 29.38 7.16 0.25
CA ILE A 340 28.34 7.19 -0.77
C ILE A 340 27.73 8.58 -0.87
N TYR A 341 27.24 8.92 -2.03
CA TYR A 341 26.51 10.16 -2.30
C TYR A 341 25.02 9.83 -2.48
N ASN A 342 24.18 10.38 -1.58
CA ASN A 342 22.73 10.33 -1.72
C ASN A 342 22.31 11.42 -2.70
N VAL A 343 21.80 11.01 -3.86
CA VAL A 343 21.46 11.94 -4.96
C VAL A 343 20.21 12.75 -4.63
N ASN A 344 19.22 12.14 -3.97
CA ASN A 344 17.95 12.80 -3.62
C ASN A 344 18.13 13.87 -2.54
N LYS A 345 19.06 13.65 -1.60
CA LYS A 345 19.33 14.53 -0.46
C LYS A 345 20.59 15.41 -0.68
N GLU A 346 21.27 15.26 -1.82
CA GLU A 346 22.51 15.98 -2.19
C GLU A 346 23.59 15.93 -1.09
N SER A 347 23.73 14.79 -0.42
CA SER A 347 24.58 14.65 0.76
C SER A 347 25.47 13.41 0.73
N MET A 348 26.64 13.51 1.40
CA MET A 348 27.55 12.37 1.59
C MET A 348 27.23 11.63 2.88
N GLU A 349 27.25 10.29 2.81
CA GLU A 349 27.14 9.43 4.00
C GLU A 349 28.26 8.39 4.01
N LYS A 350 28.67 7.99 5.22
CA LYS A 350 29.66 6.93 5.42
C LYS A 350 28.97 5.58 5.55
N VAL A 351 29.41 4.65 4.74
CA VAL A 351 29.05 3.23 4.84
C VAL A 351 29.99 2.57 5.84
N GLY A 352 29.43 2.00 6.87
CA GLY A 352 30.19 1.16 7.80
C GLY A 352 30.32 -0.27 7.27
N LYS A 353 29.73 -1.21 7.99
CA LYS A 353 29.66 -2.62 7.61
C LYS A 353 28.53 -2.86 6.61
N LEU A 354 28.75 -3.83 5.73
CA LEU A 354 27.75 -4.35 4.80
C LEU A 354 27.25 -5.69 5.27
N TYR A 355 25.97 -5.96 5.04
CA TYR A 355 25.33 -7.17 5.46
C TYR A 355 24.47 -7.79 4.36
N LEU A 356 24.40 -9.12 4.37
CA LEU A 356 23.29 -9.86 3.80
C LEU A 356 22.36 -10.21 4.94
N LEU A 357 21.09 -9.89 4.84
CA LEU A 357 20.12 -10.28 5.86
C LEU A 357 19.51 -11.62 5.50
N ARG A 358 19.64 -12.61 6.37
CA ARG A 358 18.90 -13.88 6.28
C ARG A 358 17.81 -13.86 7.34
N GLY A 359 16.61 -13.39 6.97
CA GLY A 359 15.60 -13.04 7.95
C GLY A 359 16.14 -11.98 8.92
N ASN A 360 16.17 -12.30 10.22
CA ASN A 360 16.73 -11.42 11.25
C ASN A 360 18.23 -11.57 11.48
N THR A 361 18.92 -12.47 10.75
CA THR A 361 20.34 -12.77 10.98
C THR A 361 21.20 -11.99 9.98
N PRO A 362 21.99 -10.99 10.44
CA PRO A 362 22.91 -10.26 9.58
C PRO A 362 24.19 -11.07 9.34
N ILE A 363 24.56 -11.24 8.08
CA ILE A 363 25.80 -11.89 7.63
C ILE A 363 26.70 -10.80 7.06
N GLU A 364 27.82 -10.49 7.73
CA GLU A 364 28.76 -9.46 7.29
C GLU A 364 29.47 -9.88 5.99
N VAL A 365 29.55 -8.94 5.03
CA VAL A 365 30.27 -9.12 3.76
C VAL A 365 31.18 -7.92 3.49
N PRO A 366 32.30 -8.10 2.77
CA PRO A 366 33.23 -7.01 2.48
C PRO A 366 32.72 -6.06 1.41
N GLU A 367 31.95 -6.56 0.45
CA GLU A 367 31.44 -5.82 -0.68
C GLU A 367 30.15 -6.41 -1.24
N LEU A 368 29.40 -5.60 -1.99
CA LEU A 368 28.24 -5.99 -2.79
C LEU A 368 28.51 -5.58 -4.23
N LYS A 369 28.40 -6.53 -5.18
CA LYS A 369 28.55 -6.28 -6.61
C LYS A 369 27.26 -5.87 -7.28
N SER A 370 27.35 -5.32 -8.49
CA SER A 370 26.18 -4.98 -9.30
C SER A 370 25.23 -6.17 -9.47
N GLY A 371 23.93 -5.91 -9.35
CA GLY A 371 22.87 -6.91 -9.36
C GLY A 371 22.56 -7.52 -7.98
N ASP A 372 23.43 -7.36 -6.99
CA ASP A 372 23.21 -7.95 -5.67
C ASP A 372 22.32 -7.08 -4.77
N ILE A 373 21.71 -7.73 -3.80
CA ILE A 373 20.90 -7.12 -2.73
C ILE A 373 21.62 -7.31 -1.39
N GLY A 374 21.76 -6.21 -0.65
CA GLY A 374 22.34 -6.25 0.69
C GLY A 374 21.86 -5.07 1.52
N ALA A 375 22.42 -4.92 2.73
CA ALA A 375 22.00 -3.92 3.69
C ALA A 375 23.19 -3.15 4.27
N VAL A 376 22.94 -1.87 4.56
CA VAL A 376 23.86 -0.99 5.30
C VAL A 376 23.16 -0.58 6.58
N ALA A 377 23.86 -0.72 7.72
CA ALA A 377 23.33 -0.27 9.00
C ALA A 377 23.70 1.21 9.27
N LYS A 378 22.81 1.92 9.99
CA LYS A 378 23.09 3.25 10.58
C LYS A 378 23.30 4.39 9.57
N LEU A 379 22.66 4.33 8.40
CA LEU A 379 22.54 5.52 7.57
C LEU A 379 21.51 6.48 8.20
N ASN A 380 21.89 7.73 8.36
CA ASN A 380 21.07 8.70 9.09
C ASN A 380 20.14 9.51 8.17
N ILE A 381 20.60 9.78 6.94
CA ILE A 381 19.94 10.68 5.98
C ILE A 381 19.14 9.88 4.96
N SER A 382 19.70 8.75 4.50
CA SER A 382 19.12 7.96 3.43
C SER A 382 17.84 7.24 3.84
N GLU A 383 16.85 7.22 2.95
CA GLU A 383 15.51 6.66 3.13
C GLU A 383 15.15 5.71 1.98
N THR A 384 14.08 4.93 2.15
CA THR A 384 13.48 4.12 1.07
C THR A 384 13.09 5.00 -0.12
N GLY A 385 13.51 4.60 -1.31
CA GLY A 385 13.31 5.32 -2.56
C GLY A 385 14.50 6.22 -2.97
N ASP A 386 15.47 6.43 -2.08
CA ASP A 386 16.65 7.24 -2.43
C ASP A 386 17.61 6.50 -3.37
N SER A 387 18.25 7.27 -4.22
CA SER A 387 19.29 6.84 -5.16
C SER A 387 20.67 7.17 -4.61
N ILE A 388 21.54 6.19 -4.69
CA ILE A 388 22.91 6.27 -4.18
C ILE A 388 23.89 6.16 -5.33
N SER A 389 24.91 7.02 -5.34
CA SER A 389 25.92 7.05 -6.39
C SER A 389 27.28 7.52 -5.83
N VAL A 390 28.21 7.79 -6.72
CA VAL A 390 29.39 8.62 -6.45
C VAL A 390 29.07 10.08 -6.86
N ARG A 391 29.64 11.05 -6.16
CA ARG A 391 29.31 12.46 -6.33
C ARG A 391 29.56 13.00 -7.75
N ASN A 392 30.57 12.48 -8.45
CA ASN A 392 30.93 12.89 -9.79
C ASN A 392 30.18 12.18 -10.92
N ALA A 393 29.32 11.23 -10.60
CA ALA A 393 28.43 10.53 -11.53
C ALA A 393 27.09 10.22 -10.83
N PRO A 394 26.27 11.26 -10.55
CA PRO A 394 25.04 11.09 -9.78
C PRO A 394 23.93 10.54 -10.68
N ILE A 395 23.44 9.35 -10.38
CA ILE A 395 22.33 8.70 -11.08
C ILE A 395 21.12 8.66 -10.18
N LEU A 396 20.01 9.18 -10.67
CA LEU A 396 18.70 9.17 -10.00
C LEU A 396 17.84 8.04 -10.57
N TYR A 397 17.42 7.13 -9.72
CA TYR A 397 16.47 6.05 -10.04
C TYR A 397 15.07 6.39 -9.53
N HIS A 398 14.05 5.83 -10.17
CA HIS A 398 12.72 5.87 -9.59
C HIS A 398 12.64 4.93 -8.38
N GLY A 399 12.16 5.46 -7.28
CA GLY A 399 11.85 4.67 -6.08
C GLY A 399 10.66 3.72 -6.31
N PRO A 400 10.34 2.85 -5.34
CA PRO A 400 9.17 1.99 -5.41
C PRO A 400 7.90 2.84 -5.54
N LYS A 401 7.00 2.42 -6.45
CA LYS A 401 5.69 3.06 -6.60
C LYS A 401 4.75 2.45 -5.58
N LEU A 402 4.51 3.18 -4.50
CA LEU A 402 3.70 2.72 -3.39
C LEU A 402 2.23 3.12 -3.55
N SER A 403 1.34 2.26 -3.09
CA SER A 403 -0.09 2.51 -3.00
C SER A 403 -0.40 3.61 -1.97
N GLU A 404 -1.35 4.49 -2.30
CA GLU A 404 -1.80 5.53 -1.38
C GLU A 404 -2.65 4.93 -0.25
N PRO A 405 -2.53 5.44 0.99
CA PRO A 405 -3.35 5.00 2.11
C PRO A 405 -4.77 5.56 2.03
N PHE A 406 -5.77 4.70 2.17
CA PHE A 406 -7.20 5.04 2.06
C PHE A 406 -7.94 4.99 3.40
N THR A 407 -7.50 4.13 4.31
CA THR A 407 -8.11 3.98 5.63
C THR A 407 -7.52 5.01 6.57
N PHE A 408 -8.36 5.68 7.35
CA PHE A 408 -7.88 6.67 8.32
C PHE A 408 -8.65 6.60 9.63
N MET A 409 -7.93 6.86 10.71
CA MET A 409 -8.47 6.94 12.07
C MET A 409 -7.90 8.16 12.80
N ALA A 410 -8.66 8.68 13.75
CA ALA A 410 -8.11 9.62 14.71
C ALA A 410 -7.25 8.86 15.73
N TYR A 411 -6.14 9.47 16.14
CA TYR A 411 -5.27 8.85 17.14
C TYR A 411 -4.85 9.85 18.22
N ARG A 412 -4.58 9.33 19.39
CA ARG A 412 -3.97 10.07 20.49
C ARG A 412 -3.14 9.14 21.37
N ALA A 413 -2.18 9.67 22.07
CA ALA A 413 -1.50 8.91 23.11
C ALA A 413 -2.50 8.50 24.21
N GLU A 414 -2.39 7.27 24.71
CA GLU A 414 -3.21 6.81 25.84
C GLU A 414 -2.91 7.66 27.10
N GLN A 415 -1.64 8.02 27.29
CA GLN A 415 -1.21 8.92 28.35
C GLN A 415 -0.66 10.22 27.75
N LYS A 416 -1.15 11.37 28.21
CA LYS A 416 -0.73 12.69 27.71
C LYS A 416 0.79 12.94 27.84
N ALA A 417 1.43 12.34 28.83
CA ALA A 417 2.89 12.43 29.04
C ALA A 417 3.71 11.74 27.91
N ASP A 418 3.10 10.88 27.11
CA ASP A 418 3.76 10.12 26.05
C ASP A 418 3.63 10.75 24.67
N GLU A 419 3.00 11.93 24.51
CA GLU A 419 2.76 12.58 23.21
C GLU A 419 4.07 12.80 22.41
N ASP A 420 5.13 13.30 23.06
CA ASP A 420 6.43 13.52 22.39
C ASP A 420 7.11 12.21 21.98
N LYS A 421 7.01 11.19 22.83
CA LYS A 421 7.51 9.85 22.51
C LYS A 421 6.73 9.22 21.37
N LEU A 422 5.40 9.39 21.37
CA LEU A 422 4.53 8.91 20.30
C LEU A 422 4.91 9.53 18.97
N SER A 423 5.09 10.84 18.92
CA SER A 423 5.50 11.55 17.70
C SER A 423 6.82 10.99 17.14
N THR A 424 7.83 10.83 18.02
CA THR A 424 9.13 10.25 17.62
C THR A 424 9.01 8.80 17.16
N ALA A 425 8.20 7.99 17.84
CA ALA A 425 8.01 6.59 17.50
C ALA A 425 7.26 6.42 16.16
N LEU A 426 6.20 7.22 15.95
CA LEU A 426 5.46 7.24 14.68
C LEU A 426 6.35 7.64 13.50
N GLN A 427 7.24 8.63 13.66
CA GLN A 427 8.18 9.02 12.62
C GLN A 427 9.07 7.83 12.21
N LYS A 428 9.62 7.09 13.18
CA LYS A 428 10.42 5.88 12.90
C LYS A 428 9.61 4.78 12.21
N MET A 429 8.33 4.63 12.57
CA MET A 429 7.45 3.67 11.91
C MET A 429 7.15 4.08 10.45
N MET A 430 7.03 5.38 10.18
CA MET A 430 6.86 5.91 8.81
C MET A 430 8.14 5.80 7.98
N ASP A 431 9.31 5.82 8.61
CA ASP A 431 10.58 5.55 7.91
C ASP A 431 10.66 4.08 7.45
N GLU A 432 10.05 3.15 8.21
CA GLU A 432 9.96 1.73 7.89
C GLU A 432 8.83 1.43 6.89
N ASP A 433 7.66 2.05 7.07
CA ASP A 433 6.48 1.86 6.22
C ASP A 433 6.00 3.20 5.64
N ARG A 434 6.33 3.45 4.39
CA ARG A 434 6.02 4.69 3.66
C ARG A 434 4.56 4.81 3.25
N THR A 435 3.74 3.78 3.43
CA THR A 435 2.29 3.82 3.20
C THR A 435 1.51 4.36 4.39
N ILE A 436 2.18 4.67 5.51
CA ILE A 436 1.59 5.33 6.66
C ILE A 436 1.79 6.84 6.53
N ARG A 437 0.73 7.61 6.75
CA ARG A 437 0.77 9.08 6.70
C ARG A 437 0.05 9.67 7.90
N LEU A 438 0.64 10.72 8.48
CA LEU A 438 0.04 11.50 9.55
C LEU A 438 -0.47 12.83 9.01
N GLN A 439 -1.61 13.27 9.51
CA GLN A 439 -2.19 14.56 9.18
C GLN A 439 -2.78 15.22 10.42
N ALA A 440 -2.35 16.43 10.71
CA ALA A 440 -3.02 17.24 11.72
C ALA A 440 -4.34 17.80 11.16
N ASP A 441 -5.40 17.70 11.95
CA ASP A 441 -6.70 18.31 11.67
C ASP A 441 -7.05 19.30 12.78
N PRO A 442 -6.53 20.53 12.68
CA PRO A 442 -6.72 21.56 13.72
C PRO A 442 -8.18 22.00 13.84
N GLU A 443 -8.97 21.88 12.79
CA GLU A 443 -10.38 22.25 12.81
C GLU A 443 -11.19 21.37 13.75
N ASN A 444 -10.99 20.05 13.67
CA ASN A 444 -11.64 19.08 14.54
C ASN A 444 -10.82 18.74 15.80
N ARG A 445 -9.69 19.42 16.01
CA ARG A 445 -8.76 19.23 17.14
C ARG A 445 -8.39 17.75 17.30
N GLN A 446 -7.96 17.13 16.21
CA GLN A 446 -7.54 15.74 16.17
C GLN A 446 -6.30 15.56 15.30
N SER A 447 -5.60 14.46 15.52
CA SER A 447 -4.56 13.98 14.62
C SER A 447 -5.08 12.73 13.93
N LEU A 448 -4.89 12.65 12.60
CA LEU A 448 -5.31 11.54 11.78
C LEU A 448 -4.11 10.72 11.35
N ILE A 449 -4.27 9.41 11.36
CA ILE A 449 -3.34 8.45 10.80
C ILE A 449 -4.01 7.73 9.63
N TYR A 450 -3.33 7.74 8.50
CA TYR A 450 -3.75 7.06 7.28
C TYR A 450 -2.93 5.80 7.08
N ALA A 451 -3.56 4.74 6.62
CA ALA A 451 -2.97 3.44 6.33
C ALA A 451 -3.70 2.77 5.15
N ILE A 452 -3.15 1.70 4.63
CA ILE A 452 -3.80 0.89 3.58
C ILE A 452 -5.02 0.13 4.12
N GLY A 453 -4.97 -0.31 5.38
CA GLY A 453 -6.08 -1.04 5.99
C GLY A 453 -6.01 -1.08 7.51
N GLU A 454 -7.07 -1.63 8.12
CA GLU A 454 -7.20 -1.68 9.58
C GLU A 454 -6.18 -2.58 10.24
N GLN A 455 -5.86 -3.73 9.63
CA GLN A 455 -4.84 -4.64 10.18
C GLN A 455 -3.48 -3.97 10.27
N GLN A 456 -3.13 -3.09 9.30
CA GLN A 456 -1.90 -2.32 9.36
C GLN A 456 -1.89 -1.36 10.56
N LEU A 457 -3.03 -0.69 10.85
CA LEU A 457 -3.17 0.20 12.02
C LEU A 457 -3.08 -0.57 13.35
N GLU A 458 -3.69 -1.76 13.43
CA GLU A 458 -3.58 -2.63 14.60
C GLU A 458 -2.15 -3.09 14.85
N VAL A 459 -1.45 -3.50 13.78
CA VAL A 459 -0.03 -3.88 13.85
C VAL A 459 0.83 -2.71 14.27
N LEU A 460 0.58 -1.52 13.73
CA LEU A 460 1.26 -0.30 14.12
C LEU A 460 1.09 -0.02 15.62
N ALA A 461 -0.15 -0.07 16.13
CA ALA A 461 -0.43 0.16 17.55
C ALA A 461 0.29 -0.87 18.44
N SER A 462 0.30 -2.14 18.03
CA SER A 462 0.99 -3.20 18.75
C SER A 462 2.52 -3.01 18.73
N ARG A 463 3.11 -2.69 17.58
CA ARG A 463 4.55 -2.40 17.44
C ARG A 463 4.97 -1.16 18.24
N LEU A 464 4.15 -0.09 18.30
CA LEU A 464 4.42 1.08 19.13
C LEU A 464 4.54 0.69 20.60
N LYS A 465 3.63 -0.15 21.08
CA LYS A 465 3.67 -0.65 22.46
C LYS A 465 4.88 -1.53 22.72
N ASP A 466 5.16 -2.50 21.84
CA ASP A 466 6.20 -3.50 22.05
C ASP A 466 7.63 -2.96 21.87
N ARG A 467 7.85 -2.09 20.87
CA ARG A 467 9.18 -1.58 20.52
C ARG A 467 9.53 -0.28 21.24
N TYR A 468 8.52 0.59 21.49
CA TYR A 468 8.73 1.95 22.00
C TYR A 468 8.08 2.19 23.37
N ASN A 469 7.33 1.21 23.89
CA ASN A 469 6.58 1.31 25.16
C ASN A 469 5.64 2.53 25.17
N VAL A 470 4.94 2.76 24.07
CA VAL A 470 3.93 3.83 23.89
C VAL A 470 2.65 3.19 23.37
N SER A 471 1.54 3.45 24.09
CA SER A 471 0.21 3.01 23.69
C SER A 471 -0.56 4.15 23.01
N ILE A 472 -1.29 3.82 21.93
CA ILE A 472 -2.18 4.76 21.24
C ILE A 472 -3.62 4.28 21.32
N ASN A 473 -4.55 5.22 21.37
CA ASN A 473 -5.96 5.01 21.16
C ASN A 473 -6.28 5.38 19.71
N LEU A 474 -6.89 4.45 18.99
CA LEU A 474 -7.43 4.67 17.64
C LEU A 474 -8.94 4.88 17.78
N GLU A 475 -9.43 6.01 17.30
CA GLU A 475 -10.81 6.44 17.48
C GLU A 475 -11.45 6.79 16.14
N LYS A 476 -12.78 6.77 16.09
CA LYS A 476 -13.50 7.24 14.91
C LYS A 476 -13.18 8.72 14.66
N PRO A 477 -12.80 9.10 13.43
CA PRO A 477 -12.51 10.48 13.10
C PRO A 477 -13.74 11.38 13.29
N ARG A 478 -13.52 12.61 13.72
CA ARG A 478 -14.53 13.65 13.68
C ARG A 478 -14.55 14.26 12.30
N PHE A 479 -15.73 14.63 11.84
CA PHE A 479 -15.92 15.24 10.54
C PHE A 479 -16.20 16.73 10.69
N ALA A 480 -15.71 17.50 9.72
CA ALA A 480 -15.85 18.96 9.72
C ALA A 480 -17.27 19.37 9.29
N TYR A 481 -18.23 19.29 10.21
CA TYR A 481 -19.56 19.83 9.98
C TYR A 481 -19.52 21.35 9.93
N ARG A 482 -20.60 21.95 9.35
CA ARG A 482 -20.86 23.40 9.37
C ARG A 482 -22.25 23.67 9.91
N GLU A 483 -22.44 24.87 10.43
CA GLU A 483 -23.75 25.35 10.85
C GLU A 483 -24.22 26.46 9.90
N THR A 484 -25.53 26.54 9.66
CA THR A 484 -26.13 27.64 8.92
C THR A 484 -27.58 27.85 9.34
N ILE A 485 -28.23 28.87 8.84
CA ILE A 485 -29.61 29.24 9.15
C ILE A 485 -30.51 29.12 7.93
N LYS A 486 -31.82 28.93 8.13
CA LYS A 486 -32.82 28.83 7.05
C LYS A 486 -33.75 30.03 6.92
N LYS A 487 -33.93 30.80 7.99
CA LYS A 487 -34.89 31.88 8.07
C LYS A 487 -34.20 33.21 8.32
N THR A 488 -34.80 34.27 7.78
CA THR A 488 -34.42 35.64 8.13
C THR A 488 -35.01 36.01 9.49
N VAL A 489 -34.20 36.55 10.37
CA VAL A 489 -34.62 36.98 11.72
C VAL A 489 -33.99 38.32 12.04
N LYS A 490 -34.77 39.20 12.62
CA LYS A 490 -34.33 40.50 13.14
C LYS A 490 -34.32 40.47 14.66
N VAL A 491 -33.19 40.81 15.25
CA VAL A 491 -32.98 40.80 16.72
C VAL A 491 -32.24 42.03 17.22
N GLN A 492 -32.42 42.35 18.49
CA GLN A 492 -31.67 43.38 19.18
C GLN A 492 -30.69 42.71 20.13
N GLY A 493 -29.39 43.02 20.02
CA GLY A 493 -28.35 42.64 20.96
C GLY A 493 -27.97 43.84 21.83
N LYS A 494 -28.27 43.78 23.13
CA LYS A 494 -28.00 44.89 24.07
C LYS A 494 -27.09 44.41 25.17
N TYR A 495 -25.89 44.98 25.21
CA TYR A 495 -24.93 44.76 26.29
C TYR A 495 -24.82 45.96 27.16
N LYS A 496 -25.27 45.83 28.43
CA LYS A 496 -25.18 46.88 29.47
C LYS A 496 -24.61 46.26 30.71
N LYS A 497 -23.47 46.78 31.17
CA LYS A 497 -22.83 46.37 32.44
C LYS A 497 -22.38 47.60 33.21
N GLN A 498 -22.79 47.70 34.46
CA GLN A 498 -22.44 48.78 35.35
C GLN A 498 -21.83 48.19 36.62
N SER A 499 -20.53 48.35 36.82
CA SER A 499 -19.79 47.82 37.95
C SER A 499 -18.81 48.89 38.44
N GLY A 500 -19.31 49.90 39.15
CA GLY A 500 -18.52 50.98 39.77
C GLY A 500 -17.59 51.74 38.80
N GLY A 501 -17.77 53.06 38.63
CA GLY A 501 -17.01 53.85 37.65
C GLY A 501 -17.64 53.91 36.26
N HIS A 502 -16.84 53.85 35.18
CA HIS A 502 -17.35 53.83 33.80
C HIS A 502 -18.11 52.54 33.49
N GLY A 503 -19.36 52.68 32.99
CA GLY A 503 -20.18 51.56 32.51
C GLY A 503 -19.68 51.02 31.15
N GLN A 504 -20.30 49.93 30.71
CA GLN A 504 -20.14 49.41 29.35
C GLN A 504 -21.50 49.36 28.67
N TYR A 505 -21.61 49.95 27.48
CA TYR A 505 -22.85 50.02 26.73
C TYR A 505 -22.64 49.77 25.24
N GLY A 506 -23.34 48.77 24.69
CA GLY A 506 -23.44 48.50 23.26
C GLY A 506 -24.85 48.02 22.95
N ASP A 507 -25.46 48.55 21.91
CA ASP A 507 -26.81 48.18 21.50
C ASP A 507 -26.90 48.21 19.96
N VAL A 508 -27.24 47.06 19.38
CA VAL A 508 -27.31 46.82 17.94
C VAL A 508 -28.62 46.13 17.59
N VAL A 509 -29.27 46.55 16.50
CA VAL A 509 -30.38 45.86 15.91
C VAL A 509 -29.90 45.29 14.58
N MET A 510 -29.91 43.97 14.49
CA MET A 510 -29.34 43.25 13.38
C MET A 510 -30.35 42.32 12.69
N GLU A 511 -30.24 42.20 11.41
CA GLU A 511 -30.93 41.17 10.60
C GLU A 511 -29.94 40.14 10.14
N PHE A 512 -30.30 38.86 10.32
CA PHE A 512 -29.54 37.72 9.82
C PHE A 512 -30.38 36.93 8.86
N SER A 513 -29.83 36.62 7.68
CA SER A 513 -30.52 35.86 6.63
C SER A 513 -29.57 34.84 5.98
N PRO A 514 -30.07 33.73 5.41
CA PRO A 514 -29.23 32.79 4.67
C PRO A 514 -28.68 33.42 3.41
N SER A 515 -27.40 33.21 3.10
CA SER A 515 -26.77 33.59 1.83
C SER A 515 -26.78 32.46 0.81
N PHE A 516 -26.84 31.20 1.27
CA PHE A 516 -26.67 29.98 0.49
C PHE A 516 -25.29 29.82 -0.19
N ASP A 517 -24.36 30.71 0.12
CA ASP A 517 -22.95 30.59 -0.24
C ASP A 517 -22.16 29.99 0.93
N TYR A 518 -21.92 28.67 0.87
CA TYR A 518 -21.26 27.95 1.97
C TYR A 518 -19.73 28.03 1.92
N ASP A 519 -19.18 28.67 0.91
CA ASP A 519 -17.73 28.93 0.81
C ASP A 519 -17.32 30.15 1.68
N GLN A 520 -18.30 30.97 2.05
CA GLN A 520 -18.10 32.13 2.92
C GLN A 520 -18.79 31.94 4.27
N ALA A 521 -18.10 32.31 5.34
CA ALA A 521 -18.69 32.25 6.68
C ALA A 521 -19.86 33.22 6.82
N TYR A 522 -19.63 34.47 6.49
CA TYR A 522 -20.64 35.53 6.54
C TYR A 522 -20.37 36.63 5.52
N SER A 523 -21.41 37.43 5.21
CA SER A 523 -21.27 38.76 4.62
C SER A 523 -21.81 39.81 5.59
N PHE A 524 -21.13 40.96 5.71
CA PHE A 524 -21.54 42.04 6.59
C PHE A 524 -21.96 43.26 5.75
N LYS A 525 -23.12 43.83 6.09
CA LYS A 525 -23.62 45.08 5.51
C LYS A 525 -24.11 46.02 6.59
N GLU A 526 -23.96 47.31 6.37
CA GLU A 526 -24.52 48.35 7.24
C GLU A 526 -25.61 49.12 6.52
N GLN A 527 -26.73 49.34 7.20
CA GLN A 527 -27.91 50.11 6.69
C GLN A 527 -28.44 51.01 7.84
N VAL A 528 -27.54 51.52 8.67
CA VAL A 528 -27.89 52.36 9.85
C VAL A 528 -28.34 53.75 9.36
N PHE A 529 -29.53 54.17 9.80
CA PHE A 529 -30.08 55.48 9.48
C PHE A 529 -29.87 56.48 10.64
N GLY A 530 -29.62 57.75 10.33
CA GLY A 530 -29.55 58.80 11.32
C GLY A 530 -28.38 58.79 12.30
N GLY A 531 -27.37 57.92 12.10
CA GLY A 531 -26.17 57.84 12.99
C GLY A 531 -26.47 57.21 14.34
N ALA A 532 -27.50 56.38 14.46
CA ALA A 532 -27.86 55.67 15.70
C ALA A 532 -26.72 54.84 16.28
N VAL A 533 -25.87 54.25 15.41
CA VAL A 533 -24.60 53.66 15.75
C VAL A 533 -23.48 54.44 15.06
N PRO A 534 -22.51 55.02 15.76
CA PRO A 534 -21.39 55.71 15.14
C PRO A 534 -20.53 54.79 14.26
N LYS A 535 -20.09 55.29 13.10
CA LYS A 535 -19.38 54.49 12.06
C LYS A 535 -18.09 53.84 12.56
N ASN A 536 -17.43 54.46 13.55
CA ASN A 536 -16.21 53.90 14.17
C ASN A 536 -16.45 52.54 14.91
N TYR A 537 -17.72 52.21 15.27
CA TYR A 537 -18.06 50.93 15.90
C TYR A 537 -18.46 49.82 14.91
N PHE A 538 -18.69 50.14 13.62
CA PHE A 538 -19.04 49.13 12.60
C PHE A 538 -18.00 47.99 12.49
N PRO A 539 -16.66 48.27 12.49
CA PRO A 539 -15.66 47.20 12.49
C PRO A 539 -15.71 46.32 13.74
N ALA A 540 -16.11 46.91 14.90
CA ALA A 540 -16.25 46.14 16.14
C ALA A 540 -17.48 45.21 16.10
N VAL A 541 -18.60 45.67 15.53
CA VAL A 541 -19.79 44.84 15.27
C VAL A 541 -19.44 43.69 14.33
N GLU A 542 -18.80 43.94 13.18
CA GLU A 542 -18.37 42.94 12.23
C GLU A 542 -17.42 41.93 12.88
N LYS A 543 -16.45 42.38 13.68
CA LYS A 543 -15.53 41.51 14.42
C LYS A 543 -16.27 40.61 15.41
N GLY A 544 -17.35 41.08 16.03
CA GLY A 544 -18.22 40.31 16.90
C GLY A 544 -18.91 39.16 16.15
N ILE A 545 -19.40 39.43 14.93
CA ILE A 545 -20.00 38.43 14.04
C ILE A 545 -18.94 37.41 13.61
N ALA A 546 -17.78 37.88 13.12
CA ALA A 546 -16.69 37.02 12.65
C ALA A 546 -16.23 36.03 13.70
N GLU A 547 -16.09 36.47 14.97
CA GLU A 547 -15.71 35.59 16.08
C GLU A 547 -16.84 34.61 16.44
N SER A 548 -18.10 35.03 16.36
CA SER A 548 -19.25 34.16 16.61
C SER A 548 -19.41 33.07 15.56
N CYS A 549 -19.07 33.35 14.28
CA CYS A 549 -19.08 32.38 13.21
C CYS A 549 -18.04 31.25 13.40
N LYS A 550 -16.97 31.48 14.16
CA LYS A 550 -15.94 30.43 14.41
C LYS A 550 -16.46 29.28 15.24
N LYS A 551 -17.47 29.52 16.09
CA LYS A 551 -18.07 28.54 16.97
C LYS A 551 -19.58 28.76 17.01
N GLY A 552 -20.31 28.01 16.18
CA GLY A 552 -21.75 28.11 16.04
C GLY A 552 -22.53 27.77 17.31
N PRO A 553 -23.71 28.36 17.50
CA PRO A 553 -24.53 28.15 18.71
C PRO A 553 -25.26 26.79 18.74
N LEU A 554 -25.38 26.05 17.63
CA LEU A 554 -26.14 24.80 17.56
C LEU A 554 -25.34 23.60 18.14
N ALA A 555 -24.14 23.40 17.63
CA ALA A 555 -23.27 22.28 18.00
C ALA A 555 -21.78 22.66 18.10
N GLY A 556 -21.46 23.97 18.00
CA GLY A 556 -20.10 24.48 18.12
C GLY A 556 -19.25 24.35 16.85
N TYR A 557 -19.83 23.97 15.71
CA TYR A 557 -19.13 23.95 14.44
C TYR A 557 -19.08 25.34 13.80
N PRO A 558 -18.13 25.62 12.89
CA PRO A 558 -18.08 26.89 12.20
C PRO A 558 -19.35 27.19 11.42
N VAL A 559 -19.82 28.45 11.48
CA VAL A 559 -20.98 28.90 10.75
C VAL A 559 -20.58 29.37 9.36
N VAL A 560 -21.39 29.02 8.35
CA VAL A 560 -21.24 29.44 6.96
C VAL A 560 -22.56 29.89 6.36
N GLY A 561 -22.49 30.68 5.31
CA GLY A 561 -23.66 31.06 4.52
C GLY A 561 -24.64 32.02 5.21
N VAL A 562 -24.15 32.99 5.99
CA VAL A 562 -24.98 33.95 6.74
C VAL A 562 -24.73 35.38 6.25
N ASN A 563 -25.80 36.10 5.88
CA ASN A 563 -25.78 37.55 5.73
C ASN A 563 -26.12 38.22 7.05
N ALA A 564 -25.30 39.17 7.50
CA ALA A 564 -25.48 39.95 8.71
C ALA A 564 -25.62 41.43 8.32
N THR A 565 -26.78 42.03 8.57
CA THR A 565 -27.05 43.44 8.26
C THR A 565 -27.28 44.21 9.58
N LEU A 566 -26.48 45.25 9.84
CA LEU A 566 -26.68 46.17 10.93
C LEU A 566 -27.73 47.21 10.47
N LEU A 567 -28.90 47.21 11.12
CA LEU A 567 -30.03 48.10 10.77
C LEU A 567 -30.14 49.33 11.63
N ASP A 568 -29.96 49.17 12.97
CA ASP A 568 -30.16 50.21 13.95
C ASP A 568 -29.37 49.92 15.24
N GLY A 569 -29.46 50.79 16.21
CA GLY A 569 -28.88 50.61 17.53
C GLY A 569 -28.93 51.87 18.38
N SER A 570 -28.19 51.89 19.44
CA SER A 570 -27.97 53.10 20.25
C SER A 570 -26.59 53.08 20.91
N TYR A 571 -26.06 54.28 21.22
CA TYR A 571 -24.81 54.44 21.89
C TYR A 571 -24.93 55.36 23.10
N HIS A 572 -24.00 55.21 24.04
CA HIS A 572 -23.90 56.11 25.18
C HIS A 572 -22.58 56.89 25.07
N PRO A 573 -22.60 58.24 25.18
CA PRO A 573 -21.38 59.04 24.93
C PRO A 573 -20.15 58.69 25.78
N VAL A 574 -20.37 58.16 26.99
CA VAL A 574 -19.31 57.83 27.93
C VAL A 574 -19.04 56.34 28.08
N ASP A 575 -20.09 55.49 28.04
CA ASP A 575 -20.01 54.06 28.34
C ASP A 575 -19.87 53.17 27.11
N SER A 576 -20.01 53.73 25.92
CA SER A 576 -19.85 52.93 24.69
C SER A 576 -18.39 52.73 24.32
N SER A 577 -18.06 51.49 23.92
CA SER A 577 -16.73 51.10 23.52
C SER A 577 -16.80 50.06 22.41
N GLU A 578 -15.71 49.88 21.65
CA GLU A 578 -15.60 48.81 20.65
C GLU A 578 -15.89 47.43 21.24
N GLN A 579 -15.37 47.14 22.44
CA GLN A 579 -15.61 45.87 23.14
C GLN A 579 -17.09 45.67 23.49
N ALA A 580 -17.81 46.74 23.90
CA ALA A 580 -19.24 46.66 24.21
C ALA A 580 -20.09 46.37 22.95
N PHE A 581 -19.80 47.03 21.81
CA PHE A 581 -20.45 46.74 20.52
C PHE A 581 -20.12 45.38 19.98
N LYS A 582 -18.87 44.89 20.07
CA LYS A 582 -18.48 43.54 19.74
C LYS A 582 -19.27 42.51 20.54
N THR A 583 -19.42 42.70 21.84
CA THR A 583 -20.20 41.84 22.75
C THR A 583 -21.69 41.88 22.38
N ALA A 584 -22.25 43.05 22.12
CA ALA A 584 -23.65 43.23 21.74
C ALA A 584 -23.95 42.51 20.39
N ALA A 585 -23.04 42.58 19.41
CA ALA A 585 -23.15 41.88 18.16
C ALA A 585 -23.09 40.34 18.32
N SER A 586 -22.21 39.86 19.19
CA SER A 586 -22.15 38.43 19.49
C SER A 586 -23.41 37.90 20.18
N MET A 587 -24.02 38.72 21.06
CA MET A 587 -25.32 38.39 21.69
C MET A 587 -26.43 38.35 20.64
N ALA A 588 -26.53 39.36 19.77
CA ALA A 588 -27.47 39.40 18.68
C ALA A 588 -27.35 38.20 17.78
N PHE A 589 -26.12 37.83 17.40
CA PHE A 589 -25.84 36.66 16.55
C PHE A 589 -26.37 35.37 17.19
N LYS A 590 -26.05 35.10 18.46
CA LYS A 590 -26.49 33.89 19.17
C LYS A 590 -28.01 33.79 19.26
N ASP A 591 -28.67 34.87 19.61
CA ASP A 591 -30.12 34.90 19.76
C ASP A 591 -30.83 34.75 18.41
N ALA A 592 -30.35 35.41 17.37
CA ALA A 592 -30.85 35.29 16.01
C ALA A 592 -30.67 33.88 15.45
N PHE A 593 -29.47 33.32 15.64
CA PHE A 593 -29.11 32.01 15.07
C PHE A 593 -30.06 30.90 15.55
N LEU A 594 -30.37 30.85 16.85
CA LEU A 594 -31.30 29.89 17.43
C LEU A 594 -32.74 30.07 16.94
N GLN A 595 -33.18 31.31 16.67
CA GLN A 595 -34.52 31.61 16.14
C GLN A 595 -34.65 31.40 14.63
N ALA A 596 -33.53 31.45 13.90
CA ALA A 596 -33.48 31.38 12.44
C ALA A 596 -33.57 29.95 11.86
N SER A 597 -34.05 28.98 12.65
CA SER A 597 -34.10 27.55 12.26
C SER A 597 -32.72 27.03 11.82
N PRO A 598 -31.77 26.92 12.76
CA PRO A 598 -30.43 26.47 12.46
C PRO A 598 -30.40 25.04 11.97
N ILE A 599 -29.51 24.77 11.02
CA ILE A 599 -29.27 23.44 10.46
C ILE A 599 -27.78 23.11 10.47
N LEU A 600 -27.50 21.81 10.49
CA LEU A 600 -26.17 21.27 10.32
C LEU A 600 -25.94 20.90 8.86
N LEU A 601 -24.77 21.23 8.36
CA LEU A 601 -24.29 20.83 7.04
C LEU A 601 -23.24 19.73 7.21
N GLU A 602 -23.37 18.65 6.44
CA GLU A 602 -22.40 17.56 6.41
C GLU A 602 -21.51 17.66 5.17
N PRO A 603 -20.21 17.31 5.28
CA PRO A 603 -19.30 17.29 4.14
C PRO A 603 -19.61 16.09 3.24
N ILE A 604 -19.75 16.35 1.93
CA ILE A 604 -19.97 15.35 0.89
C ILE A 604 -18.66 15.07 0.16
N ALA A 605 -18.35 13.80 -0.01
CA ALA A 605 -17.24 13.33 -0.82
C ALA A 605 -17.73 12.81 -2.17
N HIS A 606 -16.92 13.03 -3.21
CA HIS A 606 -16.96 12.27 -4.44
C HIS A 606 -16.13 11.01 -4.28
N LEU A 607 -16.70 9.87 -4.55
CA LEU A 607 -16.11 8.55 -4.39
C LEU A 607 -16.00 7.87 -5.76
N ASN A 608 -14.83 7.36 -6.08
CA ASN A 608 -14.53 6.50 -7.22
C ASN A 608 -14.25 5.09 -6.73
N VAL A 609 -15.03 4.11 -7.14
CA VAL A 609 -14.85 2.70 -6.75
C VAL A 609 -14.58 1.88 -8.00
N THR A 610 -13.42 1.20 -8.02
CA THR A 610 -13.07 0.27 -9.11
C THR A 610 -13.19 -1.16 -8.61
N VAL A 611 -14.04 -1.96 -9.29
CA VAL A 611 -14.30 -3.35 -8.94
C VAL A 611 -14.45 -4.22 -10.20
N PRO A 612 -14.21 -5.54 -10.11
CA PRO A 612 -14.61 -6.47 -11.17
C PRO A 612 -16.12 -6.42 -11.43
N ASP A 613 -16.54 -6.60 -12.70
CA ASP A 613 -17.94 -6.53 -13.16
C ASP A 613 -18.91 -7.33 -12.26
N ALA A 614 -18.49 -8.50 -11.80
CA ALA A 614 -19.31 -9.40 -10.98
C ALA A 614 -19.78 -8.76 -9.67
N PHE A 615 -19.06 -7.79 -9.10
CA PHE A 615 -19.37 -7.15 -7.82
C PHE A 615 -20.10 -5.81 -7.95
N THR A 616 -20.31 -5.32 -9.16
CA THR A 616 -20.91 -3.98 -9.41
C THR A 616 -22.27 -3.82 -8.71
N GLY A 617 -23.11 -4.86 -8.76
CA GLY A 617 -24.43 -4.84 -8.12
C GLY A 617 -24.36 -4.71 -6.59
N ASP A 618 -23.44 -5.43 -5.96
CA ASP A 618 -23.24 -5.40 -4.50
C ASP A 618 -22.73 -4.02 -4.06
N ILE A 619 -21.80 -3.44 -4.82
CA ILE A 619 -21.28 -2.10 -4.56
C ILE A 619 -22.36 -1.03 -4.69
N MET A 620 -23.20 -1.08 -5.73
CA MET A 620 -24.33 -0.15 -5.87
C MET A 620 -25.29 -0.28 -4.69
N GLY A 621 -25.58 -1.51 -4.24
CA GLY A 621 -26.42 -1.77 -3.09
C GLY A 621 -25.83 -1.21 -1.79
N ASP A 622 -24.53 -1.36 -1.56
CA ASP A 622 -23.83 -0.82 -0.39
C ASP A 622 -23.76 0.71 -0.41
N LEU A 623 -23.43 1.32 -1.55
CA LEU A 623 -23.41 2.77 -1.69
C LEU A 623 -24.78 3.40 -1.40
N ASN A 624 -25.86 2.79 -1.85
CA ASN A 624 -27.22 3.25 -1.52
C ASN A 624 -27.51 3.17 -0.01
N LYS A 625 -27.09 2.11 0.69
CA LYS A 625 -27.22 2.00 2.16
C LYS A 625 -26.42 3.09 2.88
N ARG A 626 -25.31 3.54 2.30
CA ARG A 626 -24.47 4.63 2.79
C ARG A 626 -24.94 6.02 2.40
N ARG A 627 -26.16 6.13 1.89
CA ARG A 627 -26.74 7.39 1.40
C ARG A 627 -25.98 7.96 0.19
N GLY A 628 -25.32 7.08 -0.57
CA GLY A 628 -24.58 7.46 -1.77
C GLY A 628 -25.52 7.73 -2.94
N LYS A 629 -25.28 8.82 -3.65
CA LYS A 629 -25.91 9.15 -4.92
C LYS A 629 -24.97 8.68 -6.03
N ILE A 630 -25.36 7.63 -6.75
CA ILE A 630 -24.57 7.12 -7.89
C ILE A 630 -24.67 8.13 -9.02
N LEU A 631 -23.53 8.56 -9.55
CA LEU A 631 -23.41 9.53 -10.63
C LEU A 631 -23.24 8.86 -11.99
N GLY A 632 -22.49 7.74 -12.03
CA GLY A 632 -22.21 7.03 -13.25
C GLY A 632 -21.48 5.71 -13.05
N MET A 633 -21.37 4.97 -14.14
CA MET A 633 -20.55 3.76 -14.23
C MET A 633 -19.83 3.76 -15.57
N THR A 634 -18.54 3.41 -15.54
CA THR A 634 -17.70 3.35 -16.73
C THR A 634 -17.00 2.01 -16.77
N ALA A 635 -17.19 1.26 -17.87
CA ALA A 635 -16.45 0.03 -18.10
C ALA A 635 -14.97 0.34 -18.34
N LEU A 636 -14.11 -0.29 -17.58
CA LEU A 636 -12.67 -0.24 -17.74
C LEU A 636 -12.17 -1.46 -18.53
N ARG A 637 -10.89 -1.50 -18.81
CA ARG A 637 -10.25 -2.69 -19.38
C ARG A 637 -10.27 -3.84 -18.37
N ASP A 638 -10.09 -5.05 -18.87
CA ASP A 638 -9.91 -6.27 -18.05
C ASP A 638 -11.12 -6.64 -17.16
N GLY A 639 -12.35 -6.34 -17.62
CA GLY A 639 -13.58 -6.73 -16.93
C GLY A 639 -13.78 -6.01 -15.59
N LYS A 640 -13.29 -4.78 -15.46
CA LYS A 640 -13.49 -3.92 -14.30
C LYS A 640 -14.47 -2.79 -14.61
N GLN A 641 -15.17 -2.32 -13.58
CA GLN A 641 -16.08 -1.16 -13.62
C GLN A 641 -15.58 -0.07 -12.67
N LEU A 642 -15.64 1.17 -13.12
CA LEU A 642 -15.54 2.34 -12.26
C LEU A 642 -16.96 2.81 -11.91
N VAL A 643 -17.29 2.82 -10.64
CA VAL A 643 -18.54 3.35 -10.09
C VAL A 643 -18.24 4.69 -9.43
N GLU A 644 -18.90 5.75 -9.89
CA GLU A 644 -18.77 7.11 -9.36
C GLU A 644 -19.98 7.46 -8.51
N ALA A 645 -19.77 7.95 -7.30
CA ALA A 645 -20.84 8.32 -6.39
C ALA A 645 -20.47 9.50 -5.50
N GLU A 646 -21.48 10.20 -5.00
CA GLU A 646 -21.34 11.20 -3.94
C GLU A 646 -22.01 10.71 -2.67
N LEU A 647 -21.33 10.83 -1.53
CA LEU A 647 -21.87 10.42 -0.24
C LEU A 647 -21.28 11.23 0.92
N PRO A 648 -21.95 11.27 2.08
CA PRO A 648 -21.41 11.92 3.27
C PRO A 648 -20.09 11.30 3.70
N MET A 649 -19.09 12.13 3.97
CA MET A 649 -17.75 11.65 4.40
C MET A 649 -17.81 10.77 5.66
N SER A 650 -18.76 11.01 6.55
CA SER A 650 -18.97 10.18 7.74
C SER A 650 -19.31 8.72 7.44
N ASN A 651 -19.82 8.42 6.25
CA ASN A 651 -20.19 7.08 5.80
C ASN A 651 -19.05 6.36 5.04
N LEU A 652 -17.91 7.03 4.83
CA LEU A 652 -16.67 6.43 4.32
C LEU A 652 -15.84 5.76 5.43
N TYR A 653 -16.19 6.01 6.68
CA TYR A 653 -15.54 5.33 7.80
C TYR A 653 -15.71 3.82 7.67
N LEU A 654 -14.60 3.08 7.73
CA LEU A 654 -14.51 1.61 7.51
C LEU A 654 -14.95 1.12 6.11
N TYR A 655 -15.17 2.01 5.15
CA TYR A 655 -15.57 1.60 3.79
C TYR A 655 -14.58 0.64 3.14
N ASN A 656 -13.28 0.81 3.41
CA ASN A 656 -12.25 -0.09 2.90
C ASN A 656 -12.45 -1.55 3.33
N THR A 657 -12.79 -1.76 4.59
CA THR A 657 -13.04 -3.10 5.16
C THR A 657 -14.26 -3.74 4.51
N ASP A 658 -15.34 -2.97 4.37
CA ASP A 658 -16.57 -3.48 3.75
C ASP A 658 -16.38 -3.75 2.25
N LEU A 659 -15.69 -2.86 1.52
CA LEU A 659 -15.35 -3.06 0.10
C LEU A 659 -14.53 -4.35 -0.11
N ARG A 660 -13.52 -4.57 0.72
CA ARG A 660 -12.70 -5.78 0.66
C ARG A 660 -13.49 -7.04 0.99
N SER A 661 -14.35 -6.98 1.99
CA SER A 661 -15.23 -8.10 2.34
C SER A 661 -16.17 -8.48 1.20
N MET A 662 -16.77 -7.49 0.54
CA MET A 662 -17.67 -7.70 -0.60
C MET A 662 -16.97 -8.23 -1.85
N THR A 663 -15.73 -7.79 -2.09
CA THR A 663 -15.00 -8.07 -3.34
C THR A 663 -13.87 -9.10 -3.19
N GLY A 664 -13.73 -9.72 -2.01
CA GLY A 664 -12.59 -10.59 -1.71
C GLY A 664 -11.23 -9.87 -1.82
N GLY A 665 -11.22 -8.54 -1.66
CA GLY A 665 -10.01 -7.72 -1.78
C GLY A 665 -9.70 -7.22 -3.19
N ALA A 666 -10.56 -7.50 -4.19
CA ALA A 666 -10.37 -7.07 -5.58
C ALA A 666 -10.82 -5.64 -5.86
N GLY A 667 -11.49 -4.97 -4.89
CA GLY A 667 -11.96 -3.59 -5.02
C GLY A 667 -10.93 -2.57 -4.54
N SER A 668 -10.90 -1.41 -5.19
CA SER A 668 -10.16 -0.23 -4.75
C SER A 668 -11.03 1.01 -4.85
N PHE A 669 -10.71 2.04 -4.08
CA PHE A 669 -11.44 3.31 -4.15
C PHE A 669 -10.53 4.50 -3.90
N SER A 670 -11.01 5.67 -4.32
CA SER A 670 -10.44 6.97 -3.96
C SER A 670 -11.58 7.96 -3.72
N PHE A 671 -11.34 8.99 -2.91
CA PHE A 671 -12.34 10.02 -2.66
C PHE A 671 -11.70 11.38 -2.46
N TYR A 672 -12.50 12.44 -2.67
CA TYR A 672 -12.14 13.81 -2.36
C TYR A 672 -13.38 14.61 -1.92
N PHE A 673 -13.17 15.65 -1.12
CA PHE A 673 -14.25 16.55 -0.69
C PHE A 673 -14.80 17.36 -1.88
N VAL A 674 -16.13 17.52 -1.95
CA VAL A 674 -16.81 18.29 -3.02
C VAL A 674 -17.49 19.54 -2.46
N ARG A 675 -18.39 19.38 -1.50
CA ARG A 675 -19.22 20.45 -0.96
C ARG A 675 -19.86 20.09 0.36
N TYR A 676 -20.55 21.06 0.94
CA TYR A 676 -21.41 20.86 2.10
C TYR A 676 -22.88 20.73 1.67
N GLU A 677 -23.62 19.80 2.28
CA GLU A 677 -25.06 19.63 2.10
C GLU A 677 -25.78 19.54 3.45
N GLN A 678 -27.08 19.87 3.48
CA GLN A 678 -27.86 19.76 4.71
C GLN A 678 -27.92 18.33 5.23
N ALA A 679 -27.54 18.11 6.46
CA ALA A 679 -27.69 16.82 7.14
C ALA A 679 -29.17 16.51 7.41
N PRO A 680 -29.61 15.24 7.29
CA PRO A 680 -30.92 14.79 7.75
C PRO A 680 -31.14 15.08 9.23
N GLY A 681 -32.39 15.21 9.64
CA GLY A 681 -32.74 15.61 11.01
C GLY A 681 -32.25 14.65 12.09
N ASP A 682 -32.28 13.34 11.81
CA ASP A 682 -31.78 12.29 12.72
C ASP A 682 -30.24 12.40 12.91
N ILE A 683 -29.49 12.65 11.83
CA ILE A 683 -28.05 12.87 11.86
C ILE A 683 -27.74 14.17 12.63
N GLN A 684 -28.45 15.26 12.30
CA GLN A 684 -28.29 16.53 13.01
C GLN A 684 -28.47 16.36 14.52
N ASN A 685 -29.55 15.73 14.96
CA ASN A 685 -29.84 15.54 16.39
C ASN A 685 -28.74 14.72 17.07
N ARG A 686 -28.29 13.64 16.45
CA ARG A 686 -27.19 12.84 16.99
C ARG A 686 -25.90 13.63 17.14
N VAL A 687 -25.50 14.35 16.11
CA VAL A 687 -24.24 15.14 16.12
C VAL A 687 -24.32 16.27 17.15
N VAL A 688 -25.48 16.93 17.28
CA VAL A 688 -25.69 17.96 18.31
C VAL A 688 -25.58 17.39 19.73
N GLU A 689 -26.15 16.21 19.98
CA GLU A 689 -26.04 15.54 21.28
C GLU A 689 -24.60 15.13 21.60
N GLU A 690 -23.89 14.53 20.64
CA GLU A 690 -22.49 14.15 20.76
C GLU A 690 -21.62 15.38 21.07
N SER A 691 -21.82 16.47 20.34
CA SER A 691 -21.08 17.71 20.54
C SER A 691 -21.34 18.35 21.92
N LYS A 692 -22.56 18.31 22.42
CA LYS A 692 -22.88 18.81 23.78
C LYS A 692 -22.13 18.04 24.86
N LYS A 693 -22.09 16.72 24.77
CA LYS A 693 -21.33 15.87 25.70
C LYS A 693 -19.84 16.21 25.72
N MET A 694 -19.26 16.44 24.54
CA MET A 694 -17.83 16.83 24.42
C MET A 694 -17.52 18.23 24.91
N MET A 695 -18.50 19.12 25.01
CA MET A 695 -18.31 20.47 25.59
C MET A 695 -18.41 20.47 27.12
N GLU A 696 -19.01 19.44 27.70
CA GLU A 696 -19.15 19.24 29.14
C GLU A 696 -17.93 18.49 29.75
N GLU A 697 -17.20 17.70 28.94
CA GLU A 697 -15.90 17.10 29.28
C GLU A 697 -14.73 18.10 29.07
#